data_64e215220c416e756096fc49e2d39fa5
#
_entry.id   64e215220c416e756096fc49e2d39fa5
#
_cell.length_a   1.000
_cell.length_b   1.000
_cell.length_c   1.000
_cell.angle_alpha   90.00
_cell.angle_beta   90.00
_cell.angle_gamma   90.00
#
_symmetry.space_group_name_H-M   'P 1'
#
loop_
_entity.id
_entity.type
_entity.pdbx_description
1 polymer ?
#
loop_
_entity_poly.entity_id
_entity_poly.type
_entity_poly.pdbx_seq_one_letter_code
_entity_poly.pdbx_strand_id
1 'polypeptide(L)'
;MMLPLLCCISSVMAYSENDTIRGIVLSALDSSALSGATVVVKNLNIGVRTDQQGRFVIKTPSVNQLQLIISSIGYAKDTIDIPPQSNDLIRILLMPDARTKTVIVEETGLQSITKAEIKTEKISSRQLRESACCSLAESFERSPSVEVSYADAATGAKVIQLLGLKGMYTQQLLEAVPGMKGLALPYGMDLIPGAFLESISISKGAASVMNGYEGVTGLINIEMLKPIMSPRLFVNAYLNQMERYELNIASAIEPIRGLHAMVMLHGSTFNHEMDGNNDGYIDMPLFNKLNGTFRAEYMADDIEYQILARYVNDENSGGMTTPFKNLLAAQGIFESKTHLERSEVMGKIGFLELDNAFAESFAIQLAGSKHSMNSSFGIREYEGEQQSGFMKAIAVKELSSNHKLWYGLSYMFDSFDETMFGMDKQRIESVPGIFAEETFTPNESLTIVTGIRIDVHNLFGTIVTPRMHLKYSPIESFNIRISAGSGMRVANIFTDNLSAFVNNRRVQIDSILNPEKAWNYGGSITYTTTLFGMPMTFDTELYHTSFLNQVNTDFDASARILRIANDSFAYATSFMMQAQMMPWEGSKMNIAWRFNDMWQTSDNTLQRRILVSPHRALFTMSQALFNEQFQCDVTMMWNGEGRLPSTMENPEGFRMTEQFPSFTRVNAQCTWRTPAFDVYLGVENIMNTLQSHVVISPDRPNSNLFEGSLVWGMLDNRMIYLGMRAQF
;
A
#
# COMPACT_ATOMS: atom_id res chain seq x y z
N MET A 1 51.42 78.45 27.84
CA MET A 1 50.56 79.27 27.00
C MET A 1 49.81 78.39 26.04
N MET A 2 48.46 78.49 26.14
CA MET A 2 47.39 77.95 25.27
C MET A 2 47.26 76.42 25.09
N LEU A 3 46.29 75.82 25.80
CA LEU A 3 45.47 74.71 25.45
C LEU A 3 44.65 74.88 24.16
N PRO A 4 44.35 73.88 23.41
CA PRO A 4 42.92 73.76 23.08
C PRO A 4 42.28 72.44 23.43
N LEU A 5 41.03 72.56 23.82
CA LEU A 5 40.03 71.57 24.11
C LEU A 5 39.88 70.44 23.04
N LEU A 6 39.84 69.19 23.46
CA LEU A 6 39.35 68.10 22.64
C LEU A 6 37.92 67.79 23.07
N CYS A 7 36.95 68.05 22.17
CA CYS A 7 35.55 67.67 22.32
C CYS A 7 35.41 66.14 22.09
N CYS A 8 35.03 65.37 23.12
CA CYS A 8 34.55 64.02 22.98
C CYS A 8 33.16 64.03 22.38
N ILE A 9 32.99 63.55 21.14
CA ILE A 9 31.71 63.23 20.58
C ILE A 9 31.40 61.79 21.04
N SER A 10 30.50 61.66 22.01
CA SER A 10 29.89 60.37 22.36
C SER A 10 28.88 60.02 21.26
N SER A 11 29.24 59.03 20.44
CA SER A 11 28.28 58.38 19.53
C SER A 11 27.27 57.64 20.37
N VAL A 12 26.06 58.15 20.46
CA VAL A 12 24.85 57.43 20.93
C VAL A 12 24.63 56.30 19.94
N MET A 13 24.87 55.02 20.34
CA MET A 13 24.35 53.89 19.64
C MET A 13 22.81 53.97 19.72
N ALA A 14 22.16 54.20 18.60
CA ALA A 14 20.71 54.06 18.48
C ALA A 14 20.36 52.58 18.72
N TYR A 15 19.57 52.33 19.72
CA TYR A 15 18.91 51.03 19.90
C TYR A 15 17.99 50.82 18.71
N SER A 16 18.31 49.85 17.87
CA SER A 16 17.42 49.40 16.81
C SER A 16 16.18 48.77 17.45
N GLU A 17 15.01 49.32 17.19
CA GLU A 17 13.76 48.65 17.51
C GLU A 17 13.71 47.29 16.79
N ASN A 18 13.48 46.22 17.53
CA ASN A 18 13.31 44.89 16.95
C ASN A 18 11.88 44.73 16.42
N ASP A 19 11.74 44.55 15.14
CA ASP A 19 10.44 44.19 14.55
C ASP A 19 10.11 42.71 14.87
N THR A 20 8.84 42.45 15.17
CA THR A 20 8.35 41.14 15.48
C THR A 20 7.46 40.64 14.34
N ILE A 21 7.95 39.67 13.58
CA ILE A 21 7.19 39.01 12.51
C ILE A 21 6.45 37.81 13.07
N ARG A 22 5.17 37.71 12.76
CA ARG A 22 4.32 36.59 13.16
C ARG A 22 3.76 35.90 11.92
N GLY A 23 3.73 34.58 11.89
CA GLY A 23 3.17 33.85 10.75
C GLY A 23 2.71 32.47 11.10
N ILE A 24 2.10 31.84 10.12
CA ILE A 24 1.68 30.46 10.15
C ILE A 24 2.16 29.78 8.86
N VAL A 25 2.78 28.63 9.00
CA VAL A 25 3.25 27.80 7.87
C VAL A 25 2.27 26.63 7.72
N LEU A 26 1.70 26.52 6.55
CA LEU A 26 0.68 25.53 6.21
C LEU A 26 1.13 24.77 4.98
N SER A 27 0.67 23.54 4.85
CA SER A 27 0.77 22.78 3.61
C SER A 27 -0.09 23.45 2.54
N ALA A 28 0.46 23.67 1.35
CA ALA A 28 -0.30 24.18 0.21
C ALA A 28 -1.33 23.15 -0.29
N LEU A 29 -1.19 21.87 0.14
CA LEU A 29 -2.06 20.77 -0.27
C LEU A 29 -3.44 20.82 0.39
N ASP A 30 -3.43 20.93 1.71
CA ASP A 30 -4.62 20.73 2.54
C ASP A 30 -4.82 21.83 3.59
N SER A 31 -3.96 22.86 3.56
CA SER A 31 -3.90 23.91 4.59
C SER A 31 -3.68 23.37 6.01
N SER A 32 -3.17 22.13 6.15
CA SER A 32 -2.76 21.59 7.44
C SER A 32 -1.58 22.37 8.00
N ALA A 33 -1.51 22.50 9.31
CA ALA A 33 -0.43 23.20 9.99
C ALA A 33 0.88 22.39 9.88
N LEU A 34 1.96 23.01 9.41
CA LEU A 34 3.28 22.40 9.36
C LEU A 34 4.02 22.69 10.65
N SER A 35 3.93 21.74 11.58
CA SER A 35 4.67 21.77 12.84
C SER A 35 6.15 21.46 12.60
N GLY A 36 7.05 22.17 13.29
CA GLY A 36 8.49 21.98 13.18
C GLY A 36 9.13 22.53 11.90
N ALA A 37 8.37 23.22 11.03
CA ALA A 37 8.92 23.90 9.88
C ALA A 37 9.94 24.96 10.32
N THR A 38 11.10 25.01 9.65
CA THR A 38 12.16 25.96 9.95
C THR A 38 11.93 27.25 9.19
N VAL A 39 11.95 28.39 9.89
CA VAL A 39 11.82 29.75 9.32
C VAL A 39 13.09 30.50 9.65
N VAL A 40 13.86 30.86 8.64
CA VAL A 40 15.17 31.53 8.79
C VAL A 40 15.12 32.87 8.06
N VAL A 41 15.68 33.91 8.68
CA VAL A 41 15.87 35.22 8.02
C VAL A 41 17.12 35.11 7.14
N LYS A 42 16.94 35.32 5.83
CA LYS A 42 18.03 35.26 4.85
C LYS A 42 19.12 36.28 5.20
N ASN A 43 20.37 35.86 5.14
CA ASN A 43 21.56 36.64 5.46
C ASN A 43 21.69 37.09 6.93
N LEU A 44 20.86 36.55 7.84
CA LEU A 44 20.99 36.74 9.27
C LEU A 44 20.93 35.37 9.94
N ASN A 45 21.79 35.12 10.94
CA ASN A 45 21.75 33.88 11.72
C ASN A 45 20.60 33.88 12.75
N ILE A 46 19.38 34.16 12.26
CA ILE A 46 18.17 34.24 13.08
C ILE A 46 17.15 33.28 12.47
N GLY A 47 16.72 32.28 13.22
CA GLY A 47 15.71 31.33 12.78
C GLY A 47 14.87 30.80 13.95
N VAL A 48 13.67 30.35 13.64
CA VAL A 48 12.73 29.74 14.58
C VAL A 48 12.06 28.54 13.93
N ARG A 49 11.49 27.63 14.74
CA ARG A 49 10.61 26.56 14.27
C ARG A 49 9.16 26.88 14.59
N THR A 50 8.27 26.39 13.74
CA THR A 50 6.83 26.48 13.97
C THR A 50 6.37 25.57 15.10
N ASP A 51 5.36 26.00 15.84
CA ASP A 51 4.69 25.22 16.88
C ASP A 51 3.74 24.15 16.28
N GLN A 52 3.03 23.41 17.13
CA GLN A 52 2.07 22.37 16.71
C GLN A 52 0.93 22.88 15.83
N GLN A 53 0.63 24.17 15.88
CA GLN A 53 -0.36 24.85 15.04
C GLN A 53 0.26 25.51 13.82
N GLY A 54 1.53 25.22 13.52
CA GLY A 54 2.26 25.80 12.40
C GLY A 54 2.66 27.28 12.60
N ARG A 55 2.51 27.84 13.79
CA ARG A 55 2.75 29.27 14.06
C ARG A 55 4.20 29.52 14.43
N PHE A 56 4.71 30.68 14.03
CA PHE A 56 6.03 31.15 14.44
C PHE A 56 6.02 32.62 14.82
N VAL A 57 6.99 33.00 15.65
CA VAL A 57 7.27 34.38 16.04
C VAL A 57 8.78 34.59 15.96
N ILE A 58 9.23 35.47 15.09
CA ILE A 58 10.66 35.78 14.90
C ILE A 58 10.90 37.27 15.15
N LYS A 59 11.95 37.58 15.93
CA LYS A 59 12.38 38.96 16.20
C LYS A 59 13.58 39.29 15.32
N THR A 60 13.49 40.35 14.56
CA THR A 60 14.53 40.79 13.62
C THR A 60 14.90 42.26 13.84
N PRO A 61 16.12 42.67 13.51
CA PRO A 61 16.42 44.09 13.39
C PRO A 61 15.52 44.73 12.32
N SER A 62 15.10 45.98 12.53
CA SER A 62 14.33 46.74 11.52
C SER A 62 15.18 46.98 10.28
N VAL A 63 14.80 46.33 9.17
CA VAL A 63 15.46 46.50 7.86
C VAL A 63 14.40 46.74 6.78
N ASN A 64 14.75 47.53 5.77
CA ASN A 64 13.80 47.98 4.73
C ASN A 64 13.33 46.86 3.78
N GLN A 65 13.99 45.70 3.73
CA GLN A 65 13.58 44.49 3.01
C GLN A 65 14.07 43.29 3.76
N LEU A 66 13.19 42.35 4.00
CA LEU A 66 13.47 41.15 4.74
C LEU A 66 12.96 39.92 3.96
N GLN A 67 13.83 38.92 3.76
CA GLN A 67 13.44 37.65 3.14
C GLN A 67 13.44 36.56 4.20
N LEU A 68 12.34 35.80 4.27
CA LEU A 68 12.28 34.59 5.06
C LEU A 68 12.47 33.39 4.15
N ILE A 69 13.34 32.48 4.55
CA ILE A 69 13.51 31.17 3.96
C ILE A 69 12.76 30.17 4.84
N ILE A 70 11.82 29.46 4.25
CA ILE A 70 10.99 28.49 4.95
C ILE A 70 11.28 27.11 4.38
N SER A 71 11.54 26.16 5.25
CA SER A 71 11.75 24.75 4.87
C SER A 71 11.05 23.81 5.85
N SER A 72 10.49 22.77 5.32
CA SER A 72 9.89 21.67 6.09
C SER A 72 10.16 20.38 5.37
N ILE A 73 10.24 19.28 6.12
CA ILE A 73 10.52 17.95 5.56
C ILE A 73 9.38 17.53 4.63
N GLY A 74 9.72 17.10 3.43
CA GLY A 74 8.75 16.72 2.42
C GLY A 74 8.15 17.92 1.66
N TYR A 75 8.64 19.15 1.91
CA TYR A 75 8.18 20.37 1.26
C TYR A 75 9.32 21.10 0.57
N ALA A 76 9.02 21.70 -0.57
CA ALA A 76 9.96 22.54 -1.27
C ALA A 76 10.30 23.78 -0.43
N LYS A 77 11.58 24.09 -0.35
CA LYS A 77 12.07 25.30 0.32
C LYS A 77 11.52 26.53 -0.42
N ASP A 78 10.92 27.43 0.30
CA ASP A 78 10.36 28.67 -0.26
C ASP A 78 11.03 29.91 0.34
N THR A 79 11.11 30.98 -0.45
CA THR A 79 11.67 32.25 -0.01
C THR A 79 10.67 33.34 -0.30
N ILE A 80 10.19 34.01 0.75
CA ILE A 80 9.19 35.05 0.65
C ILE A 80 9.74 36.42 1.06
N ASP A 81 9.35 37.46 0.35
CA ASP A 81 9.66 38.82 0.69
C ASP A 81 8.65 39.37 1.70
N ILE A 82 9.13 39.93 2.80
CA ILE A 82 8.31 40.54 3.84
C ILE A 82 8.32 42.04 3.65
N PRO A 83 7.15 42.69 3.43
CA PRO A 83 7.07 44.12 3.33
C PRO A 83 7.40 44.80 4.67
N PRO A 84 8.01 46.01 4.65
CA PRO A 84 8.34 46.75 5.85
C PRO A 84 7.09 47.01 6.71
N GLN A 85 7.21 46.85 8.04
CA GLN A 85 6.14 47.14 9.03
C GLN A 85 4.86 46.29 8.89
N SER A 86 4.94 45.06 8.44
CA SER A 86 3.80 44.14 8.44
C SER A 86 3.56 43.63 9.86
N ASN A 87 2.52 44.12 10.54
CA ASN A 87 2.03 43.61 11.83
C ASN A 87 0.99 42.50 11.65
N ASP A 88 0.65 42.17 10.42
CA ASP A 88 -0.34 41.12 10.10
C ASP A 88 0.25 39.72 10.20
N LEU A 89 -0.61 38.75 10.52
CA LEU A 89 -0.24 37.34 10.54
C LEU A 89 0.06 36.85 9.10
N ILE A 90 1.32 36.56 8.82
CA ILE A 90 1.76 36.09 7.50
C ILE A 90 1.36 34.62 7.32
N ARG A 91 0.58 34.33 6.29
CA ARG A 91 0.22 32.95 5.94
C ARG A 91 1.15 32.46 4.83
N ILE A 92 1.90 31.42 5.12
CA ILE A 92 2.88 30.82 4.22
C ILE A 92 2.38 29.44 3.83
N LEU A 93 2.27 29.18 2.54
CA LEU A 93 1.86 27.89 1.99
C LEU A 93 3.07 27.21 1.36
N LEU A 94 3.62 26.18 2.00
CA LEU A 94 4.69 25.39 1.43
C LEU A 94 4.14 24.32 0.50
N MET A 95 4.70 24.26 -0.71
CA MET A 95 4.44 23.18 -1.63
C MET A 95 5.26 21.95 -1.23
N PRO A 96 4.72 20.74 -1.29
CA PRO A 96 5.50 19.52 -1.11
C PRO A 96 6.68 19.47 -2.07
N ASP A 97 7.80 18.97 -1.60
CA ASP A 97 8.98 18.80 -2.44
C ASP A 97 8.76 17.65 -3.43
N ALA A 98 8.64 17.98 -4.70
CA ALA A 98 8.58 17.01 -5.80
C ALA A 98 9.86 16.14 -5.92
N ARG A 99 10.88 16.41 -5.12
CA ARG A 99 12.16 15.67 -5.11
C ARG A 99 12.07 14.35 -4.37
N THR A 100 11.15 14.19 -3.42
CA THR A 100 10.79 12.89 -2.90
C THR A 100 9.74 12.30 -3.82
N LYS A 101 10.13 11.40 -4.72
CA LYS A 101 9.23 10.67 -5.62
C LYS A 101 8.35 9.65 -4.87
N THR A 102 7.72 10.09 -3.81
CA THR A 102 6.48 9.52 -3.33
C THR A 102 5.40 10.42 -3.90
N VAL A 103 4.75 9.92 -4.90
CA VAL A 103 3.67 10.63 -5.58
C VAL A 103 2.56 10.91 -4.58
N ILE A 104 2.49 12.14 -4.10
CA ILE A 104 1.43 12.58 -3.20
C ILE A 104 0.25 12.96 -4.08
N VAL A 105 -0.83 12.19 -4.00
CA VAL A 105 -2.14 12.63 -4.45
C VAL A 105 -2.63 13.67 -3.46
N GLU A 106 -2.75 14.91 -3.89
CA GLU A 106 -3.26 16.00 -3.07
C GLU A 106 -4.70 15.71 -2.64
N GLU A 107 -4.92 15.68 -1.34
CA GLU A 107 -6.24 15.48 -0.74
C GLU A 107 -6.98 16.80 -0.62
N THR A 108 -7.53 17.28 -1.71
CA THR A 108 -8.68 18.21 -1.63
C THR A 108 -9.95 17.41 -1.76
N GLY A 109 -10.27 16.49 -0.86
CA GLY A 109 -11.54 15.79 -0.86
C GLY A 109 -12.03 15.09 -2.15
N LEU A 110 -11.53 15.50 -3.27
CA LEU A 110 -11.56 14.89 -4.60
C LEU A 110 -10.15 14.42 -4.88
N GLN A 111 -9.95 13.31 -5.58
CA GLN A 111 -8.62 12.94 -6.08
C GLN A 111 -8.09 14.13 -6.86
N SER A 112 -7.17 14.87 -6.27
CA SER A 112 -6.60 15.98 -6.96
C SER A 112 -5.73 15.45 -8.09
N ILE A 113 -5.65 16.20 -9.16
CA ILE A 113 -4.75 15.99 -10.28
C ILE A 113 -3.34 15.87 -9.68
N THR A 114 -2.78 14.68 -9.65
CA THR A 114 -1.43 14.51 -9.16
C THR A 114 -0.48 15.26 -10.08
N LYS A 115 0.32 16.15 -9.53
CA LYS A 115 1.44 16.76 -10.27
C LYS A 115 2.51 15.74 -10.62
N ALA A 116 2.39 14.52 -10.09
CA ALA A 116 3.32 13.44 -10.32
C ALA A 116 3.35 12.95 -11.76
N GLU A 117 4.53 12.54 -12.17
CA GLU A 117 4.80 12.05 -13.51
C GLU A 117 4.13 10.68 -13.75
N ILE A 118 4.20 9.79 -12.76
CA ILE A 118 3.60 8.45 -12.80
C ILE A 118 2.23 8.48 -12.13
N LYS A 119 1.23 7.87 -12.75
CA LYS A 119 -0.13 7.76 -12.15
C LYS A 119 -0.06 6.98 -10.87
N THR A 120 -0.35 7.63 -9.76
CA THR A 120 -0.38 7.01 -8.43
C THR A 120 -1.61 7.48 -7.65
N GLU A 121 -2.34 6.54 -7.09
CA GLU A 121 -3.41 6.74 -6.13
C GLU A 121 -2.80 6.67 -4.72
N LYS A 122 -3.14 7.60 -3.84
CA LYS A 122 -2.72 7.56 -2.44
C LYS A 122 -3.95 7.40 -1.55
N ILE A 123 -3.91 6.40 -0.67
CA ILE A 123 -4.85 6.25 0.44
C ILE A 123 -4.17 6.87 1.66
N SER A 124 -4.72 7.95 2.15
CA SER A 124 -4.16 8.70 3.29
C SER A 124 -4.61 8.12 4.63
N SER A 125 -3.95 8.53 5.71
CA SER A 125 -4.32 8.17 7.08
C SER A 125 -5.76 8.59 7.44
N ARG A 126 -6.29 9.66 6.84
CA ARG A 126 -7.68 10.08 7.00
C ARG A 126 -8.64 9.06 6.37
N GLN A 127 -8.39 8.65 5.13
CA GLN A 127 -9.20 7.66 4.43
C GLN A 127 -9.12 6.28 5.09
N LEU A 128 -7.97 5.90 5.64
CA LEU A 128 -7.79 4.68 6.41
C LEU A 128 -8.64 4.66 7.69
N ARG A 129 -8.93 5.82 8.28
CA ARG A 129 -9.81 5.95 9.46
C ARG A 129 -11.31 5.98 9.12
N GLU A 130 -11.70 6.16 7.88
CA GLU A 130 -13.09 6.15 7.41
C GLU A 130 -13.69 4.73 7.33
N SER A 131 -12.88 3.70 7.51
CA SER A 131 -13.27 2.31 7.74
C SER A 131 -12.49 1.76 8.95
N ALA A 132 -13.02 0.75 9.62
CA ALA A 132 -12.31 0.08 10.71
C ALA A 132 -11.26 -0.88 10.11
N CYS A 133 -10.16 -0.33 9.57
CA CYS A 133 -9.10 -1.13 9.01
C CYS A 133 -8.29 -1.79 10.12
N CYS A 134 -8.56 -3.05 10.38
CA CYS A 134 -7.78 -3.85 11.33
C CYS A 134 -6.50 -4.40 10.69
N SER A 135 -6.51 -4.63 9.37
CA SER A 135 -5.34 -5.08 8.61
C SER A 135 -5.13 -4.24 7.35
N LEU A 136 -3.94 -4.36 6.74
CA LEU A 136 -3.64 -3.73 5.46
C LEU A 136 -4.62 -4.19 4.36
N ALA A 137 -5.05 -5.46 4.36
CA ALA A 137 -6.03 -5.97 3.39
C ALA A 137 -7.35 -5.20 3.44
N GLU A 138 -7.89 -4.94 4.63
CA GLU A 138 -9.13 -4.20 4.83
C GLU A 138 -9.02 -2.73 4.40
N SER A 139 -7.80 -2.17 4.39
CA SER A 139 -7.52 -0.80 3.94
C SER A 139 -7.85 -0.55 2.46
N PHE A 140 -7.93 -1.61 1.64
CA PHE A 140 -8.25 -1.52 0.21
C PHE A 140 -9.73 -1.61 -0.11
N GLU A 141 -10.61 -1.90 0.85
CA GLU A 141 -12.05 -2.09 0.58
C GLU A 141 -12.72 -0.88 -0.08
N ARG A 142 -12.21 0.32 0.16
CA ARG A 142 -12.70 1.58 -0.44
C ARG A 142 -11.95 1.98 -1.71
N SER A 143 -10.92 1.22 -2.10
CA SER A 143 -10.16 1.49 -3.33
C SER A 143 -10.87 0.88 -4.55
N PRO A 144 -11.11 1.66 -5.61
CA PRO A 144 -11.60 1.12 -6.87
C PRO A 144 -10.50 0.34 -7.62
N SER A 145 -9.24 0.59 -7.30
CA SER A 145 -8.06 0.09 -8.01
C SER A 145 -7.66 -1.31 -7.58
N VAL A 146 -7.72 -1.57 -6.26
CA VAL A 146 -7.30 -2.84 -5.67
C VAL A 146 -8.54 -3.61 -5.23
N GLU A 147 -8.56 -4.89 -5.55
CA GLU A 147 -9.57 -5.82 -5.06
C GLU A 147 -8.94 -6.74 -4.03
N VAL A 148 -9.68 -7.04 -2.97
CA VAL A 148 -9.29 -8.00 -1.94
C VAL A 148 -10.35 -9.08 -1.86
N SER A 149 -9.93 -10.34 -1.85
CA SER A 149 -10.80 -11.50 -1.71
C SER A 149 -10.14 -12.57 -0.85
N TYR A 150 -10.93 -13.46 -0.26
CA TYR A 150 -10.39 -14.67 0.36
C TYR A 150 -9.79 -15.59 -0.71
N ALA A 151 -8.70 -16.24 -0.37
CA ALA A 151 -7.97 -17.12 -1.28
C ALA A 151 -8.53 -18.54 -1.31
N ASP A 152 -9.06 -19.00 -0.17
CA ASP A 152 -9.63 -20.33 0.05
C ASP A 152 -10.57 -20.36 1.26
N ALA A 153 -11.21 -21.49 1.49
CA ALA A 153 -12.24 -21.69 2.51
C ALA A 153 -11.72 -21.92 3.94
N ALA A 154 -10.42 -22.09 4.14
CA ALA A 154 -9.92 -22.64 5.41
C ALA A 154 -8.77 -21.86 6.04
N THR A 155 -7.95 -21.17 5.25
CA THR A 155 -6.72 -20.55 5.76
C THR A 155 -6.89 -19.08 6.15
N GLY A 156 -7.93 -18.42 5.65
CA GLY A 156 -8.15 -16.97 5.82
C GLY A 156 -7.15 -16.09 5.06
N ALA A 157 -6.30 -16.67 4.25
CA ALA A 157 -5.39 -15.93 3.38
C ALA A 157 -6.20 -14.99 2.46
N LYS A 158 -5.75 -13.74 2.36
CA LYS A 158 -6.38 -12.73 1.50
C LYS A 158 -5.49 -12.44 0.29
N VAL A 159 -6.08 -12.43 -0.88
CA VAL A 159 -5.42 -12.12 -2.15
C VAL A 159 -5.84 -10.74 -2.61
N ILE A 160 -4.85 -9.91 -2.94
CA ILE A 160 -5.11 -8.67 -3.66
C ILE A 160 -5.06 -8.91 -5.17
N GLN A 161 -5.79 -8.08 -5.90
CA GLN A 161 -5.73 -8.01 -7.36
C GLN A 161 -5.56 -6.57 -7.79
N LEU A 162 -4.64 -6.33 -8.73
CA LEU A 162 -4.43 -5.04 -9.38
C LEU A 162 -4.48 -5.25 -10.90
N LEU A 163 -5.25 -4.44 -11.61
CA LEU A 163 -5.50 -4.59 -13.05
C LEU A 163 -6.05 -5.99 -13.41
N GLY A 164 -6.81 -6.61 -12.50
CA GLY A 164 -7.37 -7.96 -12.65
C GLY A 164 -6.40 -9.10 -12.36
N LEU A 165 -5.12 -8.84 -12.16
CA LEU A 165 -4.11 -9.87 -11.90
C LEU A 165 -3.83 -10.01 -10.41
N LYS A 166 -3.49 -11.24 -9.97
CA LYS A 166 -3.15 -11.55 -8.56
C LYS A 166 -2.00 -10.69 -8.06
N GLY A 167 -1.97 -10.40 -6.77
CA GLY A 167 -0.99 -9.54 -6.11
C GLY A 167 0.47 -9.95 -6.25
N MET A 168 0.75 -11.19 -6.63
CA MET A 168 2.11 -11.64 -6.94
C MET A 168 2.72 -10.97 -8.18
N TYR A 169 1.91 -10.35 -9.04
CA TYR A 169 2.37 -9.54 -10.18
C TYR A 169 2.51 -8.06 -9.83
N THR A 170 2.11 -7.66 -8.64
CA THR A 170 2.24 -6.31 -8.11
C THR A 170 3.41 -6.26 -7.14
N GLN A 171 4.36 -5.36 -7.36
CA GLN A 171 5.44 -5.18 -6.42
C GLN A 171 4.93 -4.53 -5.13
N GLN A 172 5.16 -5.18 -4.00
CA GLN A 172 4.70 -4.71 -2.70
C GLN A 172 5.91 -4.26 -1.88
N LEU A 173 5.92 -2.97 -1.55
CA LEU A 173 7.00 -2.33 -0.80
C LEU A 173 6.50 -1.91 0.58
N LEU A 174 7.37 -2.01 1.56
CA LEU A 174 7.25 -1.37 2.86
C LEU A 174 8.38 -0.35 2.98
N GLU A 175 8.05 0.93 3.19
CA GLU A 175 9.05 2.03 3.24
C GLU A 175 9.98 2.06 2.01
N ALA A 176 9.42 1.84 0.81
CA ALA A 176 10.14 1.75 -0.47
C ALA A 176 11.17 0.59 -0.57
N VAL A 177 11.06 -0.43 0.28
CA VAL A 177 11.87 -1.65 0.28
C VAL A 177 10.99 -2.85 -0.05
N PRO A 178 11.39 -3.81 -0.93
CA PRO A 178 10.65 -5.04 -1.16
C PRO A 178 10.50 -5.83 0.14
N GLY A 179 9.26 -5.93 0.65
CA GLY A 179 9.01 -6.52 1.97
C GLY A 179 8.07 -7.72 1.95
N MET A 180 7.10 -7.73 1.04
CA MET A 180 6.07 -8.78 0.96
C MET A 180 6.21 -9.55 -0.34
N LYS A 181 7.17 -10.47 -0.37
CA LYS A 181 7.42 -11.38 -1.49
C LYS A 181 7.77 -12.79 -0.98
N GLY A 182 7.78 -13.77 -1.86
CA GLY A 182 8.11 -15.15 -1.49
C GLY A 182 7.13 -15.72 -0.46
N LEU A 183 7.67 -16.24 0.64
CA LEU A 183 6.88 -16.87 1.72
C LEU A 183 5.93 -15.87 2.42
N ALA A 184 6.25 -14.60 2.42
CA ALA A 184 5.40 -13.58 3.03
C ALA A 184 4.16 -13.22 2.17
N LEU A 185 4.12 -13.61 0.90
CA LEU A 185 3.07 -13.17 -0.03
C LEU A 185 1.66 -13.64 0.36
N PRO A 186 1.39 -14.89 0.77
CA PRO A 186 0.04 -15.37 1.06
C PRO A 186 -0.67 -14.62 2.19
N TYR A 187 0.09 -14.24 3.22
CA TYR A 187 -0.43 -13.57 4.42
C TYR A 187 0.10 -12.14 4.60
N GLY A 188 0.90 -11.63 3.66
CA GLY A 188 1.58 -10.33 3.78
C GLY A 188 0.66 -9.16 4.08
N MET A 189 -0.56 -9.20 3.55
CA MET A 189 -1.58 -8.17 3.78
C MET A 189 -2.13 -8.16 5.20
N ASP A 190 -2.04 -9.26 5.94
CA ASP A 190 -2.51 -9.36 7.33
C ASP A 190 -1.38 -9.17 8.36
N LEU A 191 -0.11 -9.07 7.91
CA LEU A 191 1.05 -8.85 8.77
C LEU A 191 1.23 -7.40 9.23
N ILE A 192 0.53 -6.45 8.62
CA ILE A 192 0.65 -5.02 8.94
C ILE A 192 -0.67 -4.54 9.53
N PRO A 193 -0.70 -4.12 10.81
CA PRO A 193 -1.89 -3.56 11.42
C PRO A 193 -2.32 -2.27 10.72
N GLY A 194 -3.61 -2.16 10.39
CA GLY A 194 -4.18 -0.98 9.74
C GLY A 194 -4.00 0.31 10.54
N ALA A 195 -4.04 0.21 11.87
CA ALA A 195 -3.85 1.35 12.78
C ALA A 195 -2.43 1.97 12.72
N PHE A 196 -1.42 1.25 12.18
CA PHE A 196 -0.04 1.73 12.06
C PHE A 196 0.31 2.27 10.68
N LEU A 197 -0.68 2.34 9.78
CA LEU A 197 -0.50 2.88 8.44
C LEU A 197 -0.58 4.41 8.43
N GLU A 198 0.40 5.06 7.83
CA GLU A 198 0.32 6.48 7.50
C GLU A 198 -0.29 6.69 6.12
N SER A 199 0.16 5.93 5.14
CA SER A 199 -0.38 6.00 3.78
C SER A 199 -0.05 4.76 2.96
N ILE A 200 -0.86 4.54 1.92
CA ILE A 200 -0.63 3.52 0.90
C ILE A 200 -0.61 4.21 -0.45
N SER A 201 0.44 4.01 -1.23
CA SER A 201 0.57 4.52 -2.59
C SER A 201 0.44 3.38 -3.59
N ILE A 202 -0.46 3.51 -4.57
CA ILE A 202 -0.75 2.51 -5.59
C ILE A 202 -0.41 3.09 -6.96
N SER A 203 0.66 2.63 -7.58
CA SER A 203 1.02 2.99 -8.95
C SER A 203 0.63 1.86 -9.89
N LYS A 204 -0.13 2.18 -10.94
CA LYS A 204 -0.65 1.21 -11.92
C LYS A 204 0.21 1.17 -13.18
N GLY A 205 0.26 0.01 -13.80
CA GLY A 205 1.04 -0.20 -15.01
C GLY A 205 2.53 -0.37 -14.75
N ALA A 206 3.37 0.05 -15.68
CA ALA A 206 4.81 0.03 -15.47
C ALA A 206 5.17 0.99 -14.32
N ALA A 207 5.78 0.50 -13.24
CA ALA A 207 6.29 1.33 -12.14
C ALA A 207 7.67 1.91 -12.50
N SER A 208 8.27 2.77 -11.65
CA SER A 208 9.64 3.24 -11.85
C SER A 208 10.66 2.10 -11.82
N VAL A 209 11.70 2.15 -12.66
CA VAL A 209 12.79 1.16 -12.70
C VAL A 209 13.62 1.12 -11.41
N MET A 210 13.56 2.16 -10.59
CA MET A 210 14.26 2.24 -9.31
C MET A 210 13.80 1.20 -8.29
N ASN A 211 12.58 0.68 -8.45
CA ASN A 211 11.96 -0.22 -7.47
C ASN A 211 12.22 -1.71 -7.76
N GLY A 212 12.81 -2.04 -8.91
CA GLY A 212 13.12 -3.43 -9.28
C GLY A 212 12.46 -3.88 -10.58
N TYR A 213 12.69 -5.14 -10.94
CA TYR A 213 12.21 -5.75 -12.18
C TYR A 213 10.86 -6.49 -12.02
N GLU A 214 10.39 -6.76 -10.79
CA GLU A 214 9.26 -7.66 -10.52
C GLU A 214 7.87 -7.03 -10.73
N GLY A 215 7.75 -5.70 -10.73
CA GLY A 215 6.45 -5.03 -10.91
C GLY A 215 5.92 -5.13 -12.33
N VAL A 216 4.97 -6.04 -12.57
CA VAL A 216 4.30 -6.25 -13.86
C VAL A 216 3.04 -5.38 -13.97
N THR A 217 2.17 -5.42 -12.96
CA THR A 217 0.89 -4.68 -12.93
C THR A 217 1.00 -3.32 -12.25
N GLY A 218 2.08 -3.09 -11.55
CA GLY A 218 2.31 -1.87 -10.81
C GLY A 218 3.04 -2.10 -9.49
N LEU A 219 2.83 -1.16 -8.58
CA LEU A 219 3.51 -1.09 -7.30
C LEU A 219 2.54 -0.62 -6.23
N ILE A 220 2.59 -1.25 -5.06
CA ILE A 220 1.95 -0.79 -3.83
C ILE A 220 3.05 -0.50 -2.83
N ASN A 221 3.19 0.76 -2.42
CA ASN A 221 4.11 1.16 -1.36
C ASN A 221 3.33 1.52 -0.10
N ILE A 222 3.74 0.96 1.02
CA ILE A 222 3.13 1.12 2.33
C ILE A 222 4.07 1.93 3.18
N GLU A 223 3.56 3.00 3.77
CA GLU A 223 4.27 3.81 4.75
C GLU A 223 3.62 3.66 6.11
N MET A 224 4.44 3.39 7.13
CA MET A 224 4.00 3.30 8.52
C MET A 224 4.09 4.68 9.20
N LEU A 225 3.40 4.84 10.32
CA LEU A 225 3.43 6.05 11.14
C LEU A 225 4.88 6.50 11.40
N LYS A 226 5.11 7.80 11.26
CA LYS A 226 6.42 8.44 11.48
C LYS A 226 6.46 9.09 12.86
N PRO A 227 7.51 8.88 13.66
CA PRO A 227 7.57 9.39 15.03
C PRO A 227 7.46 10.91 15.12
N ILE A 228 8.02 11.65 14.15
CA ILE A 228 7.98 13.11 14.13
C ILE A 228 6.58 13.70 13.95
N MET A 229 5.65 12.95 13.32
CA MET A 229 4.29 13.40 13.02
C MET A 229 3.24 12.75 13.93
N SER A 230 3.66 11.82 14.80
CA SER A 230 2.76 11.05 15.65
C SER A 230 2.53 11.73 17.00
N PRO A 231 1.35 11.54 17.64
CA PRO A 231 1.12 11.96 19.00
C PRO A 231 2.04 11.18 19.97
N ARG A 232 2.25 11.72 21.17
CA ARG A 232 3.08 11.04 22.18
C ARG A 232 2.56 9.66 22.55
N LEU A 233 1.24 9.52 22.58
CA LEU A 233 0.57 8.25 22.80
C LEU A 233 -0.67 8.17 21.91
N PHE A 234 -0.75 7.09 21.13
CA PHE A 234 -1.92 6.68 20.36
C PHE A 234 -2.38 5.32 20.87
N VAL A 235 -3.68 5.19 21.13
CA VAL A 235 -4.30 3.93 21.53
C VAL A 235 -5.53 3.72 20.66
N ASN A 236 -5.66 2.54 20.05
CA ASN A 236 -6.86 2.11 19.33
C ASN A 236 -7.29 0.75 19.84
N ALA A 237 -8.52 0.67 20.35
CA ALA A 237 -9.15 -0.57 20.78
C ALA A 237 -10.34 -0.85 19.86
N TYR A 238 -10.51 -2.12 19.47
CA TYR A 238 -11.58 -2.61 18.61
C TYR A 238 -12.15 -3.90 19.17
N LEU A 239 -13.47 -4.05 19.06
CA LEU A 239 -14.15 -5.30 19.36
C LEU A 239 -15.33 -5.47 18.40
N ASN A 240 -15.70 -6.71 18.09
CA ASN A 240 -16.91 -7.02 17.33
C ASN A 240 -17.79 -8.07 18.06
N GLN A 241 -19.01 -8.25 17.56
CA GLN A 241 -19.99 -9.18 18.12
C GLN A 241 -19.57 -10.65 18.04
N MET A 242 -18.51 -10.95 17.23
CA MET A 242 -17.97 -12.31 17.04
C MET A 242 -16.77 -12.57 17.95
N GLU A 243 -16.61 -11.76 19.01
CA GLU A 243 -15.52 -11.90 19.97
C GLU A 243 -14.11 -11.70 19.39
N ARG A 244 -13.98 -10.91 18.30
CA ARG A 244 -12.68 -10.38 17.88
C ARG A 244 -12.32 -9.18 18.76
N TYR A 245 -11.15 -9.23 19.35
CA TYR A 245 -10.57 -8.16 20.14
C TYR A 245 -9.26 -7.70 19.51
N GLU A 246 -9.02 -6.40 19.49
CA GLU A 246 -7.79 -5.83 18.97
C GLU A 246 -7.37 -4.62 19.79
N LEU A 247 -6.08 -4.53 20.09
CA LEU A 247 -5.46 -3.39 20.77
C LEU A 247 -4.21 -2.96 20.01
N ASN A 248 -4.15 -1.69 19.68
CA ASN A 248 -3.02 -1.02 19.07
C ASN A 248 -2.53 0.12 19.95
N ILE A 249 -1.24 0.16 20.23
CA ILE A 249 -0.59 1.21 21.02
C ILE A 249 0.62 1.70 20.23
N ALA A 250 0.73 3.01 20.07
CA ALA A 250 1.94 3.64 19.53
C ALA A 250 2.36 4.78 20.45
N SER A 251 3.65 4.83 20.78
CA SER A 251 4.21 5.88 21.64
C SER A 251 5.44 6.49 21.00
N ALA A 252 5.41 7.80 20.77
CA ALA A 252 6.48 8.56 20.14
C ALA A 252 7.14 9.50 21.17
N ILE A 253 8.47 9.58 21.12
CA ILE A 253 9.29 10.44 22.01
C ILE A 253 10.40 11.11 21.19
N GLU A 254 10.88 12.23 21.68
CA GLU A 254 12.12 12.89 21.23
C GLU A 254 13.13 12.85 22.39
N PRO A 255 13.93 11.76 22.53
CA PRO A 255 14.86 11.60 23.65
C PRO A 255 15.98 12.62 23.65
N ILE A 256 16.45 13.03 22.50
CA ILE A 256 17.38 14.14 22.29
C ILE A 256 16.94 14.94 21.07
N ARG A 257 17.31 16.20 20.99
CA ARG A 257 16.91 17.10 19.91
C ARG A 257 17.26 16.52 18.54
N GLY A 258 16.23 16.39 17.67
CA GLY A 258 16.35 15.87 16.31
C GLY A 258 16.29 14.34 16.20
N LEU A 259 16.33 13.59 17.31
CA LEU A 259 16.11 12.14 17.31
C LEU A 259 14.67 11.86 17.74
N HIS A 260 13.88 11.34 16.84
CA HIS A 260 12.51 10.92 17.10
C HIS A 260 12.44 9.39 17.11
N ALA A 261 11.87 8.81 18.15
CA ALA A 261 11.73 7.36 18.27
C ALA A 261 10.30 6.98 18.63
N MET A 262 9.84 5.85 18.13
CA MET A 262 8.49 5.32 18.35
C MET A 262 8.51 3.81 18.52
N VAL A 263 7.67 3.34 19.44
CA VAL A 263 7.33 1.93 19.61
C VAL A 263 5.86 1.76 19.26
N MET A 264 5.54 0.76 18.44
CA MET A 264 4.18 0.37 18.07
C MET A 264 3.96 -1.09 18.46
N LEU A 265 2.88 -1.37 19.20
CA LEU A 265 2.51 -2.71 19.67
C LEU A 265 1.09 -3.01 19.22
N HIS A 266 0.88 -4.17 18.64
CA HIS A 266 -0.42 -4.67 18.21
C HIS A 266 -0.64 -6.08 18.75
N GLY A 267 -1.83 -6.31 19.31
CA GLY A 267 -2.33 -7.63 19.65
C GLY A 267 -3.75 -7.79 19.17
N SER A 268 -4.07 -8.93 18.57
CA SER A 268 -5.40 -9.24 18.06
C SER A 268 -5.70 -10.72 18.25
N THR A 269 -6.94 -11.04 18.66
CA THR A 269 -7.40 -12.42 18.86
C THR A 269 -8.83 -12.59 18.37
N PHE A 270 -9.11 -13.76 17.81
CA PHE A 270 -10.44 -14.19 17.37
C PHE A 270 -10.58 -15.69 17.60
N ASN A 271 -11.46 -16.11 18.52
CA ASN A 271 -11.56 -17.51 18.98
C ASN A 271 -13.00 -18.05 18.91
N HIS A 272 -13.90 -17.41 18.16
CA HIS A 272 -15.29 -17.84 18.03
C HIS A 272 -15.51 -18.58 16.71
N GLU A 273 -15.84 -19.86 16.76
CA GLU A 273 -16.18 -20.67 15.58
C GLU A 273 -17.52 -20.20 14.98
N MET A 274 -17.53 -19.89 13.70
CA MET A 274 -18.69 -19.47 12.95
C MET A 274 -18.87 -20.33 11.69
N ASP A 275 -20.10 -20.71 11.44
CA ASP A 275 -20.55 -21.47 10.25
C ASP A 275 -21.90 -20.87 9.81
N GLY A 276 -21.88 -19.76 9.11
CA GLY A 276 -23.08 -19.02 8.70
C GLY A 276 -23.76 -19.57 7.45
N ASN A 277 -23.03 -20.35 6.65
CA ASN A 277 -23.55 -21.06 5.48
C ASN A 277 -23.99 -22.50 5.78
N ASN A 278 -23.74 -22.99 7.01
CA ASN A 278 -24.08 -24.33 7.52
C ASN A 278 -23.46 -25.47 6.72
N ASP A 279 -22.22 -25.31 6.26
CA ASP A 279 -21.48 -26.36 5.56
C ASP A 279 -20.59 -27.23 6.49
N GLY A 280 -20.53 -26.90 7.78
CA GLY A 280 -19.75 -27.61 8.80
C GLY A 280 -18.34 -27.11 8.93
N TYR A 281 -17.95 -26.05 8.20
CA TYR A 281 -16.61 -25.45 8.23
C TYR A 281 -16.66 -24.06 8.87
N ILE A 282 -15.53 -23.66 9.45
CA ILE A 282 -15.37 -22.33 10.05
C ILE A 282 -15.23 -21.31 8.90
N ASP A 283 -16.16 -20.34 8.81
CA ASP A 283 -16.17 -19.31 7.76
C ASP A 283 -14.94 -18.41 7.79
N MET A 284 -14.51 -18.03 9.00
CA MET A 284 -13.32 -17.22 9.23
C MET A 284 -12.38 -17.96 10.18
N PRO A 285 -11.11 -18.14 9.85
CA PRO A 285 -10.17 -18.83 10.72
C PRO A 285 -10.02 -18.10 12.05
N LEU A 286 -9.87 -18.89 13.11
CA LEU A 286 -9.47 -18.40 14.43
C LEU A 286 -8.03 -17.92 14.36
N PHE A 287 -7.67 -16.88 15.09
CA PHE A 287 -6.31 -16.36 15.08
C PHE A 287 -5.87 -15.71 16.38
N ASN A 288 -4.54 -15.72 16.60
CA ASN A 288 -3.85 -14.94 17.61
C ASN A 288 -2.65 -14.25 16.95
N LYS A 289 -2.61 -12.91 17.01
CA LYS A 289 -1.59 -12.10 16.33
C LYS A 289 -0.89 -11.19 17.32
N LEU A 290 0.42 -11.09 17.19
CA LEU A 290 1.26 -10.15 17.90
C LEU A 290 2.21 -9.46 16.91
N ASN A 291 2.28 -8.14 16.99
CA ASN A 291 3.21 -7.34 16.19
C ASN A 291 3.86 -6.28 17.05
N GLY A 292 5.18 -6.21 17.01
CA GLY A 292 5.98 -5.16 17.64
C GLY A 292 6.85 -4.46 16.61
N THR A 293 6.79 -3.13 16.56
CA THR A 293 7.60 -2.32 15.66
C THR A 293 8.30 -1.22 16.42
N PHE A 294 9.59 -1.06 16.20
CA PHE A 294 10.40 0.08 16.64
C PHE A 294 10.80 0.89 15.41
N ARG A 295 10.66 2.21 15.48
CA ARG A 295 11.12 3.15 14.47
C ARG A 295 11.89 4.28 15.12
N ALA A 296 13.00 4.68 14.53
CA ALA A 296 13.74 5.87 14.93
C ALA A 296 14.19 6.64 13.69
N GLU A 297 14.14 7.97 13.78
CA GLU A 297 14.50 8.91 12.75
C GLU A 297 15.36 10.01 13.37
N TYR A 298 16.48 10.30 12.76
CA TYR A 298 17.34 11.40 13.14
C TYR A 298 17.56 12.29 11.94
N MET A 299 17.40 13.57 12.13
CA MET A 299 17.60 14.59 11.10
C MET A 299 18.63 15.59 11.58
N ALA A 300 19.71 15.66 10.84
CA ALA A 300 20.66 16.77 10.86
C ALA A 300 20.42 17.66 9.61
N ASP A 301 21.14 18.79 9.51
CA ASP A 301 20.87 19.76 8.44
C ASP A 301 20.95 19.13 7.03
N ASP A 302 21.92 18.25 6.78
CA ASP A 302 22.17 17.66 5.45
C ASP A 302 22.07 16.14 5.43
N ILE A 303 21.77 15.49 6.57
CA ILE A 303 21.79 14.02 6.69
C ILE A 303 20.53 13.54 7.40
N GLU A 304 19.89 12.54 6.82
CA GLU A 304 18.74 11.84 7.37
C GLU A 304 19.11 10.40 7.68
N TYR A 305 18.80 9.92 8.89
CA TYR A 305 18.93 8.53 9.27
C TYR A 305 17.56 7.98 9.68
N GLN A 306 17.23 6.80 9.18
CA GLN A 306 16.03 6.07 9.58
C GLN A 306 16.39 4.63 9.91
N ILE A 307 15.77 4.08 10.94
CA ILE A 307 15.79 2.67 11.24
C ILE A 307 14.39 2.22 11.60
N LEU A 308 14.00 1.04 11.11
CA LEU A 308 12.77 0.35 11.46
C LEU A 308 13.12 -1.11 11.76
N ALA A 309 12.67 -1.62 12.89
CA ALA A 309 12.78 -3.03 13.25
C ALA A 309 11.40 -3.56 13.62
N ARG A 310 11.01 -4.72 13.11
CA ARG A 310 9.69 -5.30 13.32
C ARG A 310 9.78 -6.79 13.60
N TYR A 311 8.92 -7.25 14.52
CA TYR A 311 8.65 -8.66 14.79
C TYR A 311 7.16 -8.93 14.71
N VAL A 312 6.81 -10.04 14.06
CA VAL A 312 5.42 -10.50 13.89
C VAL A 312 5.35 -11.97 14.23
N ASN A 313 4.36 -12.35 15.02
CA ASN A 313 3.94 -13.72 15.26
C ASN A 313 2.44 -13.80 14.93
N ASP A 314 2.05 -14.76 14.10
CA ASP A 314 0.67 -14.96 13.66
C ASP A 314 0.34 -16.46 13.66
N GLU A 315 -0.68 -16.84 14.41
CA GLU A 315 -1.22 -18.19 14.48
C GLU A 315 -2.66 -18.18 13.97
N ASN A 316 -2.94 -18.99 12.96
CA ASN A 316 -4.27 -19.13 12.38
C ASN A 316 -4.70 -20.60 12.41
N SER A 317 -5.98 -20.85 12.64
CA SER A 317 -6.57 -22.19 12.56
C SER A 317 -7.98 -22.13 11.99
N GLY A 318 -8.31 -23.10 11.13
CA GLY A 318 -9.60 -23.20 10.45
C GLY A 318 -9.96 -24.65 10.13
N GLY A 319 -10.89 -24.84 9.20
CA GLY A 319 -11.40 -26.14 8.81
C GLY A 319 -12.74 -26.48 9.45
N MET A 320 -12.98 -27.73 9.79
CA MET A 320 -14.26 -28.17 10.36
C MET A 320 -14.57 -27.53 11.71
N THR A 321 -15.83 -27.19 11.94
CA THR A 321 -16.32 -26.77 13.26
C THR A 321 -16.23 -27.91 14.29
N THR A 322 -16.15 -27.60 15.57
CA THR A 322 -16.10 -28.61 16.65
C THR A 322 -17.28 -29.58 16.63
N PRO A 323 -18.56 -29.16 16.41
CA PRO A 323 -19.68 -30.08 16.27
C PRO A 323 -19.53 -31.01 15.07
N PHE A 324 -19.06 -30.51 13.93
CA PHE A 324 -18.92 -31.30 12.70
C PHE A 324 -17.77 -32.29 12.78
N LYS A 325 -16.65 -31.95 13.43
CA LYS A 325 -15.54 -32.88 13.77
C LYS A 325 -16.04 -34.07 14.58
N ASN A 326 -16.84 -33.80 15.63
CA ASN A 326 -17.38 -34.85 16.49
C ASN A 326 -18.33 -35.78 15.71
N LEU A 327 -19.12 -35.25 14.78
CA LEU A 327 -20.03 -36.01 13.94
C LEU A 327 -19.28 -36.93 12.96
N LEU A 328 -18.19 -36.45 12.39
CA LEU A 328 -17.47 -37.09 11.29
C LEU A 328 -16.12 -37.74 11.71
N ALA A 329 -15.89 -37.92 13.00
CA ALA A 329 -14.61 -38.44 13.49
C ALA A 329 -14.13 -39.77 12.84
N ALA A 330 -15.07 -40.62 12.39
CA ALA A 330 -14.79 -41.87 11.70
C ALA A 330 -14.47 -41.72 10.20
N GLN A 331 -14.91 -40.60 9.56
CA GLN A 331 -14.73 -40.31 8.14
C GLN A 331 -13.45 -39.48 7.87
N GLY A 332 -12.85 -38.93 8.90
CA GLY A 332 -11.67 -38.08 8.86
C GLY A 332 -11.98 -36.65 9.27
N ILE A 333 -10.96 -35.92 9.63
CA ILE A 333 -11.04 -34.52 10.09
C ILE A 333 -10.21 -33.67 9.15
N PHE A 334 -10.75 -32.54 8.72
CA PHE A 334 -10.00 -31.48 8.04
C PHE A 334 -9.78 -30.32 9.00
N GLU A 335 -8.53 -30.03 9.28
CA GLU A 335 -8.08 -28.83 9.97
C GLU A 335 -7.04 -28.10 9.13
N SER A 336 -7.05 -26.80 9.15
CA SER A 336 -5.95 -25.98 8.68
C SER A 336 -5.30 -25.27 9.87
N LYS A 337 -3.98 -25.26 9.91
CA LYS A 337 -3.21 -24.53 10.91
C LYS A 337 -2.05 -23.84 10.20
N THR A 338 -1.82 -22.58 10.53
CA THR A 338 -0.66 -21.83 10.04
C THR A 338 -0.04 -21.08 11.19
N HIS A 339 1.24 -21.31 11.41
CA HIS A 339 2.08 -20.55 12.31
C HIS A 339 3.13 -19.81 11.51
N LEU A 340 3.24 -18.52 11.71
CA LEU A 340 4.08 -17.63 10.95
C LEU A 340 4.86 -16.71 11.88
N GLU A 341 6.17 -16.66 11.68
CA GLU A 341 7.06 -15.73 12.36
C GLU A 341 7.85 -14.90 11.35
N ARG A 342 7.95 -13.59 11.59
CA ARG A 342 8.75 -12.70 10.77
C ARG A 342 9.50 -11.69 11.62
N SER A 343 10.80 -11.62 11.38
CA SER A 343 11.66 -10.55 11.91
C SER A 343 12.24 -9.77 10.74
N GLU A 344 12.23 -8.46 10.81
CA GLU A 344 12.83 -7.62 9.78
C GLU A 344 13.44 -6.35 10.36
N VAL A 345 14.50 -5.87 9.70
CA VAL A 345 15.16 -4.61 10.00
C VAL A 345 15.41 -3.86 8.71
N MET A 346 15.15 -2.58 8.71
CA MET A 346 15.41 -1.67 7.59
C MET A 346 16.18 -0.45 8.09
N GLY A 347 17.09 0.07 7.27
CA GLY A 347 17.81 1.30 7.53
C GLY A 347 17.90 2.15 6.26
N LYS A 348 17.87 3.46 6.43
CA LYS A 348 18.09 4.43 5.35
C LYS A 348 19.03 5.52 5.85
N ILE A 349 20.00 5.88 5.01
CA ILE A 349 20.86 7.06 5.20
C ILE A 349 20.72 7.90 3.93
N GLY A 350 20.30 9.15 4.09
CA GLY A 350 20.16 10.12 3.02
C GLY A 350 21.11 11.30 3.22
N PHE A 351 21.76 11.72 2.17
CA PHE A 351 22.57 12.92 2.08
C PHE A 351 21.87 13.91 1.16
N LEU A 352 21.58 15.08 1.68
CA LEU A 352 20.82 16.13 1.00
C LEU A 352 21.75 17.29 0.66
N GLU A 353 21.38 18.06 -0.35
CA GLU A 353 22.08 19.28 -0.74
C GLU A 353 23.61 19.08 -0.99
N LEU A 354 23.97 17.98 -1.68
CA LEU A 354 25.35 17.74 -2.07
C LEU A 354 25.75 18.67 -3.23
N ASP A 355 26.75 19.54 -2.99
CA ASP A 355 27.34 20.38 -4.03
C ASP A 355 28.52 19.66 -4.71
N ASN A 356 28.22 18.68 -5.57
CA ASN A 356 29.24 17.97 -6.30
C ASN A 356 28.83 17.66 -7.76
N ALA A 357 29.80 17.27 -8.58
CA ALA A 357 29.59 17.00 -10.01
C ALA A 357 28.71 15.75 -10.28
N PHE A 358 28.60 14.84 -9.32
CA PHE A 358 27.96 13.53 -9.53
C PHE A 358 26.51 13.52 -9.04
N ALA A 359 26.21 14.11 -7.88
CA ALA A 359 24.89 14.05 -7.29
C ALA A 359 24.57 15.30 -6.48
N GLU A 360 23.29 15.69 -6.46
CA GLU A 360 22.72 16.70 -5.57
C GLU A 360 22.14 16.07 -4.30
N SER A 361 21.71 14.82 -4.41
CA SER A 361 21.35 14.01 -3.26
C SER A 361 21.73 12.55 -3.51
N PHE A 362 22.01 11.85 -2.41
CA PHE A 362 22.39 10.44 -2.42
C PHE A 362 21.75 9.72 -1.23
N ALA A 363 21.28 8.51 -1.44
CA ALA A 363 20.75 7.71 -0.34
C ALA A 363 21.16 6.25 -0.46
N ILE A 364 21.34 5.60 0.69
CA ILE A 364 21.55 4.17 0.83
C ILE A 364 20.39 3.60 1.65
N GLN A 365 19.76 2.55 1.14
CA GLN A 365 18.76 1.75 1.85
C GLN A 365 19.29 0.34 2.03
N LEU A 366 19.11 -0.21 3.24
CA LEU A 366 19.50 -1.56 3.61
C LEU A 366 18.30 -2.22 4.29
N ALA A 367 18.05 -3.49 3.99
CA ALA A 367 17.05 -4.27 4.72
C ALA A 367 17.46 -5.73 4.82
N GLY A 368 17.05 -6.37 5.91
CA GLY A 368 17.17 -7.80 6.11
C GLY A 368 15.92 -8.35 6.77
N SER A 369 15.51 -9.55 6.40
CA SER A 369 14.39 -10.23 7.05
C SER A 369 14.60 -11.73 7.11
N LYS A 370 14.01 -12.34 8.15
CA LYS A 370 13.82 -13.77 8.29
C LYS A 370 12.33 -14.04 8.44
N HIS A 371 11.80 -14.96 7.65
CA HIS A 371 10.40 -15.38 7.64
C HIS A 371 10.34 -16.90 7.73
N SER A 372 9.55 -17.41 8.67
CA SER A 372 9.28 -18.81 8.86
C SER A 372 7.78 -19.06 8.79
N MET A 373 7.35 -20.11 8.12
CA MET A 373 5.94 -20.46 8.00
C MET A 373 5.78 -21.98 8.02
N ASN A 374 4.99 -22.47 8.97
CA ASN A 374 4.56 -23.85 9.10
C ASN A 374 3.05 -23.91 8.91
N SER A 375 2.59 -24.67 7.93
CA SER A 375 1.17 -24.78 7.60
C SER A 375 0.73 -26.20 7.39
N SER A 376 -0.50 -26.54 7.80
CA SER A 376 -1.14 -27.80 7.50
C SER A 376 -2.53 -27.56 6.90
N PHE A 377 -2.89 -28.37 5.91
CA PHE A 377 -4.16 -28.32 5.17
C PHE A 377 -4.73 -29.74 5.07
N GLY A 378 -5.42 -30.19 6.10
CA GLY A 378 -5.85 -31.59 6.23
C GLY A 378 -4.64 -32.54 6.29
N ILE A 379 -4.43 -33.32 5.22
CA ILE A 379 -3.31 -34.29 5.13
C ILE A 379 -2.02 -33.69 4.53
N ARG A 380 -2.03 -32.41 4.17
CA ARG A 380 -0.88 -31.74 3.53
C ARG A 380 -0.17 -30.86 4.54
N GLU A 381 1.13 -30.94 4.55
CA GLU A 381 2.00 -30.16 5.39
C GLU A 381 2.93 -29.32 4.51
N TYR A 382 3.16 -28.08 4.91
CA TYR A 382 4.11 -27.15 4.33
C TYR A 382 4.98 -26.57 5.42
N GLU A 383 6.28 -26.60 5.21
CA GLU A 383 7.28 -25.95 6.04
C GLU A 383 8.18 -25.11 5.16
N GLY A 384 8.42 -23.86 5.55
CA GLY A 384 9.23 -22.93 4.76
C GLY A 384 9.97 -21.92 5.62
N GLU A 385 11.22 -21.66 5.25
CA GLU A 385 12.05 -20.58 5.77
C GLU A 385 12.56 -19.74 4.61
N GLN A 386 12.49 -18.40 4.76
CA GLN A 386 13.08 -17.43 3.83
C GLN A 386 13.95 -16.45 4.58
N GLN A 387 15.16 -16.24 4.08
CA GLN A 387 16.04 -15.15 4.51
C GLN A 387 16.25 -14.20 3.34
N SER A 388 16.01 -12.90 3.56
CA SER A 388 16.13 -11.88 2.52
C SER A 388 17.08 -10.77 2.92
N GLY A 389 17.85 -10.28 1.95
CA GLY A 389 18.71 -9.11 2.06
C GLY A 389 18.46 -8.16 0.90
N PHE A 390 18.42 -6.88 1.17
CA PHE A 390 18.24 -5.83 0.16
C PHE A 390 19.18 -4.67 0.43
N MET A 391 19.80 -4.18 -0.63
CA MET A 391 20.59 -2.95 -0.63
C MET A 391 20.24 -2.14 -1.88
N LYS A 392 20.10 -0.83 -1.72
CA LYS A 392 19.94 0.11 -2.83
C LYS A 392 20.70 1.39 -2.53
N ALA A 393 21.56 1.81 -3.45
CA ALA A 393 22.20 3.12 -3.47
C ALA A 393 21.63 3.92 -4.64
N ILE A 394 21.14 5.12 -4.37
CA ILE A 394 20.48 5.96 -5.37
C ILE A 394 21.02 7.38 -5.30
N ALA A 395 21.29 7.95 -6.45
CA ALA A 395 21.74 9.32 -6.64
C ALA A 395 20.79 10.08 -7.55
N VAL A 396 20.69 11.39 -7.32
CA VAL A 396 19.89 12.31 -8.12
C VAL A 396 20.77 13.44 -8.62
N LYS A 397 20.63 13.77 -9.91
CA LYS A 397 21.33 14.88 -10.54
C LYS A 397 20.40 15.65 -11.48
N GLU A 398 20.28 16.94 -11.30
CA GLU A 398 19.70 17.84 -12.28
C GLU A 398 20.76 18.18 -13.34
N LEU A 399 20.60 17.61 -14.54
CA LEU A 399 21.53 17.86 -15.66
C LEU A 399 21.27 19.22 -16.29
N SER A 400 20.02 19.69 -16.23
CA SER A 400 19.59 21.03 -16.61
C SER A 400 18.20 21.30 -16.01
N SER A 401 17.65 22.49 -16.17
CA SER A 401 16.29 22.83 -15.74
C SER A 401 15.19 21.88 -16.24
N ASN A 402 15.45 21.18 -17.36
CA ASN A 402 14.48 20.30 -18.02
C ASN A 402 14.83 18.82 -17.92
N HIS A 403 15.99 18.47 -17.42
CA HIS A 403 16.53 17.11 -17.37
C HIS A 403 16.95 16.74 -15.95
N LYS A 404 16.31 15.76 -15.36
CA LYS A 404 16.63 15.21 -14.04
C LYS A 404 16.92 13.73 -14.16
N LEU A 405 18.09 13.31 -13.72
CA LEU A 405 18.56 11.92 -13.78
C LEU A 405 18.56 11.29 -12.39
N TRP A 406 17.95 10.13 -12.28
CA TRP A 406 18.03 9.22 -11.15
C TRP A 406 18.83 8.00 -11.59
N TYR A 407 19.83 7.60 -10.82
CA TYR A 407 20.62 6.43 -11.14
C TYR A 407 21.15 5.76 -9.88
N GLY A 408 21.50 4.49 -10.01
CA GLY A 408 21.93 3.77 -8.84
C GLY A 408 22.24 2.31 -9.06
N LEU A 409 22.53 1.68 -7.93
CA LEU A 409 22.86 0.27 -7.81
C LEU A 409 21.88 -0.38 -6.84
N SER A 410 21.60 -1.66 -7.04
CA SER A 410 20.84 -2.46 -6.09
C SER A 410 21.42 -3.87 -5.99
N TYR A 411 21.16 -4.52 -4.87
CA TYR A 411 21.46 -5.92 -4.66
C TYR A 411 20.30 -6.56 -3.90
N MET A 412 19.80 -7.67 -4.44
CA MET A 412 18.78 -8.50 -3.77
C MET A 412 19.37 -9.88 -3.53
N PHE A 413 19.13 -10.38 -2.34
CA PHE A 413 19.47 -11.74 -1.92
C PHE A 413 18.27 -12.39 -1.30
N ASP A 414 17.93 -13.61 -1.71
CA ASP A 414 16.92 -14.46 -1.09
C ASP A 414 17.42 -15.88 -1.00
N SER A 415 17.24 -16.50 0.15
CA SER A 415 17.45 -17.92 0.39
C SER A 415 16.13 -18.53 0.83
N PHE A 416 15.67 -19.53 0.10
CA PHE A 416 14.44 -20.27 0.37
C PHE A 416 14.78 -21.72 0.73
N ASP A 417 14.17 -22.20 1.78
CA ASP A 417 14.16 -23.61 2.16
C ASP A 417 12.70 -24.03 2.41
N GLU A 418 12.16 -24.89 1.54
CA GLU A 418 10.74 -25.21 1.53
C GLU A 418 10.55 -26.72 1.39
N THR A 419 9.65 -27.28 2.20
CA THR A 419 9.24 -28.69 2.13
C THR A 419 7.73 -28.80 1.96
N MET A 420 7.27 -29.50 0.93
CA MET A 420 5.87 -29.83 0.70
C MET A 420 5.75 -31.07 -0.20
N PHE A 421 4.73 -31.90 -0.01
CA PHE A 421 4.50 -33.14 -0.77
C PHE A 421 5.67 -34.14 -0.72
N GLY A 422 6.50 -34.10 0.34
CA GLY A 422 7.73 -34.90 0.43
C GLY A 422 8.84 -34.42 -0.53
N MET A 423 8.72 -33.19 -1.06
CA MET A 423 9.74 -32.56 -1.89
C MET A 423 10.41 -31.42 -1.10
N ASP A 424 11.73 -31.51 -0.97
CA ASP A 424 12.55 -30.44 -0.43
C ASP A 424 13.04 -29.54 -1.57
N LYS A 425 12.82 -28.24 -1.46
CA LYS A 425 13.24 -27.25 -2.44
C LYS A 425 14.08 -26.17 -1.79
N GLN A 426 15.35 -26.15 -2.13
CA GLN A 426 16.27 -25.09 -1.75
C GLN A 426 16.57 -24.20 -2.95
N ARG A 427 16.51 -22.89 -2.76
CA ARG A 427 16.80 -21.92 -3.80
C ARG A 427 17.50 -20.70 -3.22
N ILE A 428 18.59 -20.29 -3.84
CA ILE A 428 19.31 -19.08 -3.52
C ILE A 428 19.29 -18.16 -4.74
N GLU A 429 18.77 -16.96 -4.54
CA GLU A 429 18.75 -15.90 -5.52
C GLU A 429 19.71 -14.79 -5.11
N SER A 430 20.57 -14.37 -6.06
CA SER A 430 21.54 -13.29 -5.89
C SER A 430 21.47 -12.41 -7.13
N VAL A 431 21.00 -11.16 -6.97
CA VAL A 431 20.63 -10.31 -8.09
C VAL A 431 21.22 -8.90 -7.91
N PRO A 432 22.48 -8.68 -8.31
CA PRO A 432 23.00 -7.32 -8.49
C PRO A 432 22.31 -6.65 -9.68
N GLY A 433 22.04 -5.35 -9.56
CA GLY A 433 21.38 -4.56 -10.59
C GLY A 433 21.88 -3.14 -10.65
N ILE A 434 21.80 -2.56 -11.85
CA ILE A 434 22.05 -1.14 -12.11
C ILE A 434 20.80 -0.54 -12.76
N PHE A 435 20.53 0.73 -12.50
CA PHE A 435 19.39 1.42 -13.10
C PHE A 435 19.69 2.89 -13.36
N ALA A 436 19.01 3.42 -14.36
CA ALA A 436 18.96 4.84 -14.64
C ALA A 436 17.55 5.22 -15.11
N GLU A 437 17.04 6.35 -14.64
CA GLU A 437 15.74 6.89 -15.00
C GLU A 437 15.87 8.40 -15.20
N GLU A 438 15.49 8.89 -16.35
CA GLU A 438 15.50 10.30 -16.70
C GLU A 438 14.07 10.85 -16.72
N THR A 439 13.89 12.00 -16.10
CA THR A 439 12.70 12.83 -16.23
C THR A 439 13.04 14.03 -17.11
N PHE A 440 12.41 14.09 -18.27
CA PHE A 440 12.52 15.17 -19.23
C PHE A 440 11.23 16.01 -19.27
N THR A 441 11.34 17.30 -18.95
CA THR A 441 10.22 18.25 -18.91
C THR A 441 10.49 19.40 -19.87
N PRO A 442 10.24 19.22 -21.19
CA PRO A 442 10.52 20.25 -22.19
C PRO A 442 9.71 21.54 -22.01
N ASN A 443 8.54 21.44 -21.40
CA ASN A 443 7.67 22.55 -21.05
C ASN A 443 6.72 22.12 -19.91
N GLU A 444 5.96 23.06 -19.37
CA GLU A 444 5.03 22.84 -18.24
C GLU A 444 3.93 21.81 -18.53
N SER A 445 3.60 21.59 -19.80
CA SER A 445 2.51 20.69 -20.21
C SER A 445 2.96 19.26 -20.46
N LEU A 446 4.25 19.01 -20.68
CA LEU A 446 4.75 17.70 -21.11
C LEU A 446 5.87 17.23 -20.19
N THR A 447 5.71 16.02 -19.64
CA THR A 447 6.76 15.31 -18.90
C THR A 447 6.92 13.91 -19.48
N ILE A 448 8.15 13.51 -19.75
CA ILE A 448 8.51 12.18 -20.21
C ILE A 448 9.48 11.58 -19.20
N VAL A 449 9.17 10.39 -18.71
CA VAL A 449 10.07 9.60 -17.85
C VAL A 449 10.48 8.36 -18.59
N THR A 450 11.78 8.18 -18.79
CA THR A 450 12.36 7.00 -19.43
C THR A 450 13.33 6.33 -18.47
N GLY A 451 13.20 5.03 -18.32
CA GLY A 451 14.04 4.27 -17.41
C GLY A 451 14.52 2.96 -18.05
N ILE A 452 15.72 2.57 -17.69
CA ILE A 452 16.28 1.26 -18.00
C ILE A 452 16.92 0.68 -16.75
N ARG A 453 16.71 -0.60 -16.57
CA ARG A 453 17.31 -1.38 -15.49
C ARG A 453 17.90 -2.66 -16.04
N ILE A 454 19.08 -3.04 -15.56
CA ILE A 454 19.77 -4.27 -15.89
C ILE A 454 20.09 -5.00 -14.61
N ASP A 455 19.57 -6.21 -14.45
CA ASP A 455 19.82 -7.09 -13.33
C ASP A 455 20.49 -8.37 -13.82
N VAL A 456 21.40 -8.93 -13.02
CA VAL A 456 22.07 -10.20 -13.30
C VAL A 456 21.62 -11.23 -12.27
N HIS A 457 20.67 -12.06 -12.67
CA HIS A 457 20.14 -13.11 -11.82
C HIS A 457 21.01 -14.36 -11.90
N ASN A 458 21.50 -14.87 -10.76
CA ASN A 458 22.39 -16.03 -10.74
C ASN A 458 21.82 -17.29 -11.38
N LEU A 459 20.47 -17.49 -11.38
CA LEU A 459 19.81 -18.66 -11.94
C LEU A 459 19.30 -18.41 -13.39
N PHE A 460 18.91 -17.20 -13.73
CA PHE A 460 18.18 -16.91 -14.97
C PHE A 460 18.91 -15.91 -15.89
N GLY A 461 20.15 -15.52 -15.54
CA GLY A 461 20.98 -14.65 -16.37
C GLY A 461 20.55 -13.19 -16.36
N THR A 462 20.81 -12.48 -17.45
CA THR A 462 20.61 -11.04 -17.54
C THR A 462 19.15 -10.69 -17.83
N ILE A 463 18.61 -9.78 -17.03
CA ILE A 463 17.26 -9.22 -17.13
C ILE A 463 17.39 -7.75 -17.51
N VAL A 464 16.74 -7.34 -18.61
CA VAL A 464 16.67 -5.94 -19.02
C VAL A 464 15.24 -5.47 -18.91
N THR A 465 15.00 -4.41 -18.14
CA THR A 465 13.67 -3.87 -17.85
C THR A 465 13.59 -2.42 -18.31
N PRO A 466 13.16 -2.15 -19.56
CA PRO A 466 12.84 -0.82 -20.02
C PRO A 466 11.45 -0.39 -19.54
N ARG A 467 11.31 0.90 -19.18
CA ARG A 467 10.02 1.51 -18.80
C ARG A 467 9.95 2.95 -19.30
N MET A 468 8.74 3.38 -19.67
CA MET A 468 8.49 4.72 -20.16
C MET A 468 7.14 5.22 -19.63
N HIS A 469 7.10 6.50 -19.25
CA HIS A 469 5.88 7.21 -18.91
C HIS A 469 5.85 8.54 -19.64
N LEU A 470 4.67 8.92 -20.09
CA LEU A 470 4.39 10.22 -20.68
C LEU A 470 3.21 10.84 -19.94
N LYS A 471 3.36 12.06 -19.50
CA LYS A 471 2.29 12.89 -18.96
C LYS A 471 2.13 14.13 -19.82
N TYR A 472 0.91 14.37 -20.29
CA TYR A 472 0.55 15.56 -21.04
C TYR A 472 -0.61 16.28 -20.33
N SER A 473 -0.37 17.52 -19.91
CA SER A 473 -1.29 18.37 -19.14
C SER A 473 -1.42 19.71 -19.86
N PRO A 474 -2.22 19.80 -20.93
CA PRO A 474 -2.39 21.07 -21.68
C PRO A 474 -2.99 22.18 -20.83
N ILE A 475 -3.79 21.82 -19.82
CA ILE A 475 -4.34 22.70 -18.78
C ILE A 475 -4.30 21.95 -17.45
N GLU A 476 -4.27 22.65 -16.32
CA GLU A 476 -4.20 22.02 -14.98
C GLU A 476 -5.33 21.02 -14.70
N SER A 477 -6.52 21.29 -15.24
CA SER A 477 -7.69 20.43 -15.03
C SER A 477 -7.76 19.19 -15.91
N PHE A 478 -6.85 19.02 -16.89
CA PHE A 478 -6.89 17.91 -17.83
C PHE A 478 -5.53 17.25 -17.98
N ASN A 479 -5.46 15.96 -17.67
CA ASN A 479 -4.23 15.17 -17.72
C ASN A 479 -4.42 13.89 -18.51
N ILE A 480 -3.51 13.64 -19.42
CA ILE A 480 -3.35 12.35 -20.11
C ILE A 480 -2.05 11.73 -19.65
N ARG A 481 -2.08 10.44 -19.31
CA ARG A 481 -0.88 9.66 -19.01
C ARG A 481 -0.85 8.39 -19.83
N ILE A 482 0.33 8.03 -20.31
CA ILE A 482 0.58 6.80 -21.04
C ILE A 482 1.79 6.14 -20.39
N SER A 483 1.77 4.83 -20.27
CA SER A 483 2.91 4.06 -19.77
C SER A 483 3.11 2.78 -20.56
N ALA A 484 4.36 2.36 -20.68
CA ALA A 484 4.75 1.07 -21.25
C ALA A 484 5.98 0.56 -20.51
N GLY A 485 6.03 -0.74 -20.24
CA GLY A 485 7.19 -1.32 -19.60
C GLY A 485 7.13 -2.83 -19.51
N SER A 486 8.27 -3.44 -19.26
CA SER A 486 8.39 -4.87 -19.03
C SER A 486 8.60 -5.17 -17.54
N GLY A 487 8.26 -6.39 -17.16
CA GLY A 487 8.55 -6.96 -15.86
C GLY A 487 8.84 -8.45 -15.96
N MET A 488 9.56 -8.96 -14.99
CA MET A 488 9.87 -10.38 -14.87
C MET A 488 9.64 -10.83 -13.42
N ARG A 489 9.21 -12.08 -13.24
CA ARG A 489 9.00 -12.67 -11.93
C ARG A 489 9.47 -14.13 -11.91
N VAL A 490 10.05 -14.53 -10.79
CA VAL A 490 10.33 -15.94 -10.50
C VAL A 490 9.20 -16.49 -9.63
N ALA A 491 8.56 -17.56 -10.07
CA ALA A 491 7.46 -18.19 -9.36
C ALA A 491 7.94 -18.92 -8.09
N ASN A 492 7.22 -18.73 -6.99
CA ASN A 492 7.37 -19.54 -5.78
C ASN A 492 6.29 -20.62 -5.78
N ILE A 493 6.66 -21.82 -6.22
CA ILE A 493 5.72 -22.89 -6.58
C ILE A 493 4.73 -23.20 -5.45
N PHE A 494 5.21 -23.27 -4.21
CA PHE A 494 4.36 -23.63 -3.07
C PHE A 494 3.58 -22.42 -2.58
N THR A 495 4.25 -21.34 -2.22
CA THR A 495 3.62 -20.17 -1.57
C THR A 495 2.69 -19.39 -2.49
N ASP A 496 2.96 -19.31 -3.79
CA ASP A 496 2.03 -18.70 -4.75
C ASP A 496 0.71 -19.48 -4.88
N ASN A 497 0.70 -20.75 -4.45
CA ASN A 497 -0.40 -21.68 -4.67
C ASN A 497 -0.93 -22.33 -3.39
N LEU A 498 -0.56 -21.86 -2.19
CA LEU A 498 -1.01 -22.48 -0.92
C LEU A 498 -2.52 -22.65 -0.86
N SER A 499 -3.27 -21.62 -1.23
CA SER A 499 -4.73 -21.67 -1.30
C SER A 499 -5.26 -22.71 -2.29
N ALA A 500 -4.54 -22.93 -3.38
CA ALA A 500 -4.90 -23.95 -4.38
C ALA A 500 -4.68 -25.39 -3.86
N PHE A 501 -4.03 -25.55 -2.72
CA PHE A 501 -3.79 -26.85 -2.09
C PHE A 501 -4.82 -27.22 -1.02
N VAL A 502 -5.81 -26.37 -0.75
CA VAL A 502 -6.94 -26.67 0.15
C VAL A 502 -7.93 -27.62 -0.56
N ASN A 503 -7.42 -28.75 -1.06
CA ASN A 503 -8.17 -29.81 -1.71
C ASN A 503 -7.35 -31.12 -1.71
N ASN A 504 -7.90 -32.21 -2.22
CA ASN A 504 -7.20 -33.48 -2.36
C ASN A 504 -6.90 -33.86 -3.83
N ARG A 505 -6.87 -32.92 -4.76
CA ARG A 505 -6.43 -33.16 -6.14
C ARG A 505 -4.96 -33.62 -6.14
N ARG A 506 -4.62 -34.53 -7.05
CA ARG A 506 -3.22 -34.88 -7.28
C ARG A 506 -2.47 -33.67 -7.88
N VAL A 507 -1.44 -33.21 -7.20
CA VAL A 507 -0.62 -32.11 -7.71
C VAL A 507 0.43 -32.65 -8.69
N GLN A 508 0.51 -32.02 -9.86
CA GLN A 508 1.50 -32.29 -10.90
C GLN A 508 2.23 -30.97 -11.22
N ILE A 509 3.53 -30.95 -10.96
CA ILE A 509 4.39 -29.79 -11.20
C ILE A 509 5.33 -30.14 -12.35
N ASP A 510 5.42 -29.29 -13.36
CA ASP A 510 6.39 -29.45 -14.44
C ASP A 510 7.81 -29.32 -13.88
N SER A 511 8.74 -30.15 -14.36
CA SER A 511 10.08 -30.30 -13.80
C SER A 511 10.93 -29.02 -13.85
N ILE A 512 10.68 -28.15 -14.82
CA ILE A 512 11.38 -26.89 -15.03
C ILE A 512 10.34 -25.79 -15.23
N LEU A 513 10.34 -24.79 -14.34
CA LEU A 513 9.56 -23.59 -14.51
C LEU A 513 10.49 -22.41 -14.85
N ASN A 514 10.22 -21.77 -15.98
CA ASN A 514 10.93 -20.58 -16.40
C ASN A 514 10.34 -19.32 -15.74
N PRO A 515 11.12 -18.26 -15.57
CA PRO A 515 10.61 -16.99 -15.06
C PRO A 515 9.50 -16.43 -15.96
N GLU A 516 8.51 -15.87 -15.32
CA GLU A 516 7.39 -15.21 -16.00
C GLU A 516 7.86 -13.85 -16.54
N LYS A 517 7.61 -13.59 -17.82
CA LYS A 517 7.93 -12.31 -18.47
C LYS A 517 6.66 -11.69 -19.01
N ALA A 518 6.47 -10.40 -18.76
CA ALA A 518 5.30 -9.69 -19.24
C ALA A 518 5.65 -8.28 -19.71
N TRP A 519 4.79 -7.78 -20.61
CA TRP A 519 4.73 -6.38 -20.99
C TRP A 519 3.41 -5.80 -20.52
N ASN A 520 3.47 -4.59 -19.96
CA ASN A 520 2.30 -3.81 -19.60
C ASN A 520 2.28 -2.51 -20.41
N TYR A 521 1.11 -2.18 -20.96
CA TYR A 521 0.84 -0.94 -21.68
C TYR A 521 -0.44 -0.35 -21.15
N GLY A 522 -0.48 0.95 -21.01
CA GLY A 522 -1.73 1.56 -20.57
C GLY A 522 -1.68 3.05 -20.50
N GLY A 523 -2.81 3.60 -20.12
CA GLY A 523 -2.94 5.03 -19.95
C GLY A 523 -4.16 5.42 -19.16
N SER A 524 -4.21 6.69 -18.79
CA SER A 524 -5.34 7.28 -18.09
C SER A 524 -5.62 8.70 -18.58
N ILE A 525 -6.88 9.10 -18.45
CA ILE A 525 -7.35 10.46 -18.66
C ILE A 525 -8.03 10.90 -17.38
N THR A 526 -7.56 12.01 -16.80
CA THR A 526 -8.15 12.62 -15.61
C THR A 526 -8.64 14.02 -15.98
N TYR A 527 -9.90 14.35 -15.68
CA TYR A 527 -10.50 15.65 -15.92
C TYR A 527 -11.23 16.14 -14.68
N THR A 528 -10.83 17.31 -14.18
CA THR A 528 -11.46 17.99 -13.04
C THR A 528 -12.23 19.20 -13.52
N THR A 529 -13.47 19.34 -13.08
CA THR A 529 -14.37 20.41 -13.49
C THR A 529 -15.40 20.71 -12.39
N THR A 530 -16.14 21.78 -12.57
CA THR A 530 -17.33 22.08 -11.75
C THR A 530 -18.57 21.95 -12.62
N LEU A 531 -19.43 20.96 -12.32
CA LEU A 531 -20.71 20.76 -13.00
C LEU A 531 -21.84 20.97 -12.00
N PHE A 532 -22.87 21.72 -12.39
CA PHE A 532 -24.02 22.05 -11.53
C PHE A 532 -23.65 22.68 -10.18
N GLY A 533 -22.50 23.43 -10.14
CA GLY A 533 -21.97 24.00 -8.91
C GLY A 533 -21.21 23.01 -8.01
N MET A 534 -21.07 21.75 -8.43
CA MET A 534 -20.38 20.70 -7.68
C MET A 534 -18.99 20.44 -8.28
N PRO A 535 -17.92 20.45 -7.47
CA PRO A 535 -16.60 19.99 -7.91
C PRO A 535 -16.66 18.49 -8.25
N MET A 536 -16.16 18.12 -9.43
CA MET A 536 -16.15 16.74 -9.92
C MET A 536 -14.81 16.42 -10.57
N THR A 537 -14.34 15.19 -10.35
CA THR A 537 -13.17 14.61 -11.04
C THR A 537 -13.60 13.33 -11.73
N PHE A 538 -13.35 13.25 -13.02
CA PHE A 538 -13.54 12.04 -13.83
C PHE A 538 -12.17 11.44 -14.10
N ASP A 539 -12.07 10.12 -13.95
CA ASP A 539 -10.87 9.37 -14.23
C ASP A 539 -11.23 8.13 -15.05
N THR A 540 -10.50 7.92 -16.14
CA THR A 540 -10.71 6.77 -17.03
C THR A 540 -9.36 6.15 -17.32
N GLU A 541 -9.25 4.84 -17.18
CA GLU A 541 -8.01 4.10 -17.32
C GLU A 541 -8.19 2.87 -18.19
N LEU A 542 -7.18 2.56 -18.98
CA LEU A 542 -7.09 1.34 -19.76
C LEU A 542 -5.67 0.79 -19.68
N TYR A 543 -5.53 -0.46 -19.24
CA TYR A 543 -4.26 -1.16 -19.16
C TYR A 543 -4.37 -2.55 -19.79
N HIS A 544 -3.31 -2.95 -20.49
CA HIS A 544 -3.18 -4.27 -21.06
C HIS A 544 -1.86 -4.90 -20.63
N THR A 545 -1.91 -6.12 -20.09
CA THR A 545 -0.75 -6.91 -19.71
C THR A 545 -0.72 -8.18 -20.56
N SER A 546 0.38 -8.43 -21.24
CA SER A 546 0.60 -9.64 -22.04
C SER A 546 1.76 -10.43 -21.47
N PHE A 547 1.51 -11.70 -21.14
CA PHE A 547 2.54 -12.65 -20.68
C PHE A 547 3.11 -13.45 -21.84
N LEU A 548 4.42 -13.65 -21.81
CA LEU A 548 5.10 -14.53 -22.76
C LEU A 548 5.11 -15.99 -22.27
N ASN A 549 5.20 -16.17 -20.95
CA ASN A 549 5.26 -17.47 -20.29
C ASN A 549 4.78 -17.33 -18.84
N GLN A 550 3.48 -17.39 -18.60
CA GLN A 550 2.91 -17.34 -17.27
C GLN A 550 3.03 -18.72 -16.60
N VAL A 551 3.33 -18.77 -15.28
CA VAL A 551 3.16 -19.97 -14.48
C VAL A 551 1.70 -20.05 -14.07
N ASN A 552 0.99 -21.04 -14.59
CA ASN A 552 -0.42 -21.25 -14.34
C ASN A 552 -0.65 -22.45 -13.42
N THR A 553 -1.59 -22.29 -12.51
CA THR A 553 -2.18 -23.36 -11.72
C THR A 553 -3.50 -23.72 -12.34
N ASP A 554 -3.49 -24.80 -13.13
CA ASP A 554 -4.60 -25.18 -13.98
C ASP A 554 -5.59 -26.07 -13.23
N PHE A 555 -6.77 -25.53 -12.96
CA PHE A 555 -7.92 -26.21 -12.37
C PHE A 555 -8.86 -26.83 -13.41
N ASP A 556 -8.73 -26.43 -14.67
CA ASP A 556 -9.63 -26.84 -15.76
C ASP A 556 -9.18 -28.13 -16.44
N ALA A 557 -7.89 -28.45 -16.37
CA ALA A 557 -7.36 -29.67 -16.98
C ALA A 557 -8.03 -30.95 -16.45
N SER A 558 -8.38 -30.98 -15.17
CA SER A 558 -9.12 -32.09 -14.55
C SER A 558 -9.66 -31.71 -13.16
N ALA A 559 -10.82 -32.22 -12.79
CA ALA A 559 -11.33 -32.12 -11.43
C ALA A 559 -10.53 -32.96 -10.41
N ARG A 560 -9.55 -33.77 -10.84
CA ARG A 560 -8.73 -34.67 -10.02
C ARG A 560 -7.26 -34.31 -9.98
N ILE A 561 -6.80 -33.48 -10.91
CA ILE A 561 -5.40 -33.11 -11.07
C ILE A 561 -5.30 -31.58 -11.03
N LEU A 562 -4.37 -31.10 -10.25
CA LEU A 562 -3.95 -29.71 -10.24
C LEU A 562 -2.59 -29.62 -10.93
N ARG A 563 -2.54 -29.06 -12.12
CA ARG A 563 -1.30 -28.91 -12.87
C ARG A 563 -0.70 -27.53 -12.67
N ILE A 564 0.60 -27.47 -12.37
CA ILE A 564 1.39 -26.23 -12.28
C ILE A 564 2.46 -26.26 -13.38
N ALA A 565 2.34 -25.36 -14.35
CA ALA A 565 3.18 -25.36 -15.54
C ALA A 565 3.35 -23.95 -16.11
N ASN A 566 4.38 -23.72 -16.93
CA ASN A 566 4.44 -22.54 -17.75
C ASN A 566 3.48 -22.66 -18.94
N ASP A 567 2.57 -21.71 -19.05
CA ASP A 567 1.68 -21.58 -20.20
C ASP A 567 2.30 -20.67 -21.27
N SER A 568 1.99 -20.98 -22.53
CA SER A 568 2.57 -20.28 -23.67
C SER A 568 2.06 -18.84 -23.84
N PHE A 569 0.84 -18.56 -23.39
CA PHE A 569 0.22 -17.24 -23.56
C PHE A 569 -0.88 -16.96 -22.54
N ALA A 570 -0.86 -15.76 -21.99
CA ALA A 570 -1.93 -15.23 -21.14
C ALA A 570 -1.96 -13.70 -21.28
N TYR A 571 -3.13 -13.10 -21.08
CA TYR A 571 -3.25 -11.65 -21.05
C TYR A 571 -4.36 -11.18 -20.10
N ALA A 572 -4.26 -9.92 -19.69
CA ALA A 572 -5.28 -9.22 -18.92
C ALA A 572 -5.45 -7.80 -19.49
N THR A 573 -6.70 -7.44 -19.78
CA THR A 573 -7.09 -6.07 -20.13
C THR A 573 -8.00 -5.53 -19.04
N SER A 574 -7.64 -4.42 -18.43
CA SER A 574 -8.41 -3.76 -17.39
C SER A 574 -8.82 -2.37 -17.85
N PHE A 575 -10.12 -2.10 -17.81
CA PHE A 575 -10.72 -0.79 -18.05
C PHE A 575 -11.43 -0.32 -16.79
N MET A 576 -11.23 0.93 -16.39
CA MET A 576 -11.88 1.54 -15.24
C MET A 576 -12.38 2.94 -15.58
N MET A 577 -13.55 3.26 -15.11
CA MET A 577 -14.12 4.62 -15.08
C MET A 577 -14.48 4.98 -13.64
N GLN A 578 -14.16 6.19 -13.23
CA GLN A 578 -14.42 6.69 -11.90
C GLN A 578 -14.90 8.14 -11.97
N ALA A 579 -15.87 8.48 -11.14
CA ALA A 579 -16.34 9.84 -10.91
C ALA A 579 -16.34 10.12 -9.42
N GLN A 580 -15.62 11.15 -9.02
CA GLN A 580 -15.61 11.67 -7.65
C GLN A 580 -16.30 13.02 -7.63
N MET A 581 -17.11 13.28 -6.61
CA MET A 581 -17.88 14.52 -6.50
C MET A 581 -18.13 14.91 -5.05
N MET A 582 -18.37 16.20 -4.84
CA MET A 582 -18.83 16.78 -3.58
C MET A 582 -20.23 17.39 -3.81
N PRO A 583 -21.31 16.60 -3.68
CA PRO A 583 -22.68 17.08 -3.99
C PRO A 583 -23.15 18.23 -3.11
N TRP A 584 -22.72 18.26 -1.85
CA TRP A 584 -23.03 19.32 -0.86
C TRP A 584 -21.92 19.39 0.20
N GLU A 585 -21.98 20.39 1.04
CA GLU A 585 -20.98 20.62 2.06
C GLU A 585 -20.81 19.43 3.02
N GLY A 586 -19.57 19.06 3.29
CA GLY A 586 -19.20 17.93 4.13
C GLY A 586 -19.41 16.56 3.48
N SER A 587 -19.87 16.49 2.22
CA SER A 587 -20.07 15.23 1.50
C SER A 587 -18.89 14.93 0.57
N LYS A 588 -18.59 13.64 0.44
CA LYS A 588 -17.69 13.09 -0.58
C LYS A 588 -18.33 11.82 -1.15
N MET A 589 -18.44 11.73 -2.45
CA MET A 589 -19.01 10.58 -3.15
C MET A 589 -18.04 10.12 -4.23
N ASN A 590 -17.86 8.81 -4.33
CA ASN A 590 -17.10 8.18 -5.39
C ASN A 590 -17.90 7.05 -6.01
N ILE A 591 -17.96 7.02 -7.32
CA ILE A 591 -18.58 5.96 -8.12
C ILE A 591 -17.51 5.45 -9.09
N ALA A 592 -17.26 4.17 -9.08
CA ALA A 592 -16.33 3.56 -10.01
C ALA A 592 -16.91 2.28 -10.60
N TRP A 593 -16.59 2.03 -11.85
CA TRP A 593 -16.89 0.77 -12.53
C TRP A 593 -15.63 0.28 -13.24
N ARG A 594 -15.37 -1.02 -13.10
CA ARG A 594 -14.20 -1.69 -13.68
C ARG A 594 -14.63 -2.91 -14.48
N PHE A 595 -14.01 -3.09 -15.63
CA PHE A 595 -14.12 -4.27 -16.47
C PHE A 595 -12.73 -4.91 -16.64
N ASN A 596 -12.62 -6.20 -16.35
CA ASN A 596 -11.41 -6.99 -16.50
C ASN A 596 -11.67 -8.15 -17.48
N ASP A 597 -10.97 -8.16 -18.60
CA ASP A 597 -10.99 -9.27 -19.55
C ASP A 597 -9.67 -10.04 -19.45
N MET A 598 -9.72 -11.22 -18.85
CA MET A 598 -8.54 -12.02 -18.52
C MET A 598 -8.63 -13.40 -19.11
N TRP A 599 -7.56 -13.79 -19.77
CA TRP A 599 -7.44 -15.05 -20.48
C TRP A 599 -6.12 -15.74 -20.12
N GLN A 600 -6.16 -17.03 -19.99
CA GLN A 600 -5.01 -17.90 -19.74
C GLN A 600 -5.13 -19.17 -20.58
N THR A 601 -4.02 -19.81 -20.86
CA THR A 601 -4.02 -21.11 -21.52
C THR A 601 -4.33 -22.19 -20.50
N SER A 602 -5.27 -23.07 -20.82
CA SER A 602 -5.55 -24.30 -20.08
C SER A 602 -5.78 -25.40 -21.11
N ASP A 603 -5.14 -26.55 -20.93
CA ASP A 603 -5.19 -27.70 -21.86
C ASP A 603 -5.00 -27.29 -23.36
N ASN A 604 -3.99 -26.43 -23.62
CA ASN A 604 -3.67 -25.86 -24.93
C ASN A 604 -4.78 -24.99 -25.55
N THR A 605 -5.81 -24.64 -24.81
CA THR A 605 -6.88 -23.74 -25.26
C THR A 605 -6.87 -22.46 -24.46
N LEU A 606 -7.12 -21.33 -25.12
CA LEU A 606 -7.24 -20.03 -24.48
C LEU A 606 -8.63 -19.92 -23.84
N GLN A 607 -8.69 -19.75 -22.52
CA GLN A 607 -9.93 -19.70 -21.75
C GLN A 607 -9.94 -18.47 -20.83
N ARG A 608 -11.14 -17.98 -20.51
CA ARG A 608 -11.29 -16.95 -19.47
C ARG A 608 -10.85 -17.47 -18.13
N ARG A 609 -10.15 -16.64 -17.37
CA ARG A 609 -9.68 -16.98 -16.03
C ARG A 609 -10.84 -17.30 -15.09
N ILE A 610 -10.67 -18.32 -14.27
CA ILE A 610 -11.64 -18.73 -13.24
C ILE A 610 -11.56 -17.85 -12.00
N LEU A 611 -12.63 -17.86 -11.17
CA LEU A 611 -12.73 -17.21 -9.86
C LEU A 611 -12.50 -15.69 -9.91
N VAL A 612 -12.77 -15.08 -11.05
CA VAL A 612 -12.68 -13.64 -11.24
C VAL A 612 -13.96 -13.12 -11.86
N SER A 613 -14.50 -12.06 -11.24
CA SER A 613 -15.60 -11.30 -11.79
C SER A 613 -15.10 -10.31 -12.85
N PRO A 614 -15.55 -10.39 -14.11
CA PRO A 614 -15.19 -9.42 -15.13
C PRO A 614 -15.66 -8.00 -14.82
N HIS A 615 -16.79 -7.85 -14.17
CA HIS A 615 -17.39 -6.55 -13.85
C HIS A 615 -17.39 -6.30 -12.35
N ARG A 616 -16.95 -5.12 -11.94
CA ARG A 616 -17.04 -4.66 -10.55
C ARG A 616 -17.48 -3.21 -10.52
N ALA A 617 -18.39 -2.88 -9.61
CA ALA A 617 -18.77 -1.50 -9.31
C ALA A 617 -18.52 -1.20 -7.83
N LEU A 618 -18.06 0.00 -7.56
CA LEU A 618 -17.82 0.53 -6.21
C LEU A 618 -18.55 1.86 -6.07
N PHE A 619 -19.28 2.01 -4.99
CA PHE A 619 -19.86 3.26 -4.55
C PHE A 619 -19.39 3.52 -3.12
N THR A 620 -18.81 4.69 -2.88
CA THR A 620 -18.47 5.14 -1.52
C THR A 620 -19.07 6.52 -1.29
N MET A 621 -19.60 6.72 -0.08
CA MET A 621 -20.11 8.00 0.36
C MET A 621 -19.63 8.28 1.78
N SER A 622 -19.10 9.47 2.00
CA SER A 622 -18.73 10.00 3.31
C SER A 622 -19.49 11.30 3.55
N GLN A 623 -20.09 11.44 4.72
CA GLN A 623 -20.79 12.64 5.15
C GLN A 623 -20.30 13.10 6.51
N ALA A 624 -19.72 14.27 6.56
CA ALA A 624 -19.41 14.98 7.79
C ALA A 624 -20.61 15.81 8.24
N LEU A 625 -20.93 15.77 9.52
CA LEU A 625 -22.07 16.46 10.15
C LEU A 625 -21.59 17.23 11.39
N PHE A 626 -22.31 18.28 11.77
CA PHE A 626 -22.06 19.07 13.00
C PHE A 626 -20.60 19.54 13.13
N ASN A 627 -20.08 20.24 12.10
CA ASN A 627 -18.70 20.70 12.04
C ASN A 627 -17.67 19.57 12.21
N GLU A 628 -17.87 18.46 11.49
CA GLU A 628 -17.05 17.24 11.48
C GLU A 628 -17.04 16.45 12.80
N GLN A 629 -17.88 16.78 13.78
CA GLN A 629 -18.01 15.99 15.01
C GLN A 629 -18.55 14.60 14.75
N PHE A 630 -19.41 14.43 13.77
CA PHE A 630 -19.88 13.12 13.31
C PHE A 630 -19.52 12.92 11.84
N GLN A 631 -19.07 11.73 11.51
CA GLN A 631 -18.85 11.31 10.14
C GLN A 631 -19.52 9.96 9.93
N CYS A 632 -20.32 9.84 8.87
CA CYS A 632 -20.93 8.60 8.46
C CYS A 632 -20.42 8.22 7.08
N ASP A 633 -19.95 6.98 6.95
CA ASP A 633 -19.33 6.41 5.77
C ASP A 633 -20.13 5.19 5.32
N VAL A 634 -20.36 5.06 4.02
CA VAL A 634 -21.00 3.91 3.39
C VAL A 634 -20.15 3.47 2.22
N THR A 635 -19.92 2.17 2.12
CA THR A 635 -19.25 1.53 0.98
C THR A 635 -20.15 0.42 0.45
N MET A 636 -20.46 0.47 -0.84
CA MET A 636 -21.19 -0.58 -1.55
C MET A 636 -20.33 -1.10 -2.69
N MET A 637 -20.16 -2.39 -2.74
CA MET A 637 -19.36 -3.11 -3.71
C MET A 637 -20.20 -4.17 -4.39
N TRP A 638 -20.32 -4.11 -5.71
CA TRP A 638 -20.98 -5.11 -6.52
C TRP A 638 -19.95 -5.81 -7.40
N ASN A 639 -19.99 -7.15 -7.41
CA ASN A 639 -19.20 -7.98 -8.30
C ASN A 639 -20.17 -8.76 -9.21
N GLY A 640 -19.90 -8.76 -10.50
CA GLY A 640 -20.69 -9.49 -11.48
C GLY A 640 -20.44 -11.00 -11.41
N GLU A 641 -21.17 -11.76 -12.20
CA GLU A 641 -20.97 -13.19 -12.37
C GLU A 641 -19.59 -13.49 -12.97
N GLY A 642 -19.02 -14.66 -12.67
CA GLY A 642 -17.74 -15.10 -13.21
C GLY A 642 -17.67 -16.60 -13.38
N ARG A 643 -16.59 -17.08 -14.01
CA ARG A 643 -16.40 -18.47 -14.40
C ARG A 643 -15.85 -19.30 -13.24
N LEU A 644 -16.38 -20.51 -13.08
CA LEU A 644 -15.82 -21.59 -12.23
C LEU A 644 -15.11 -22.65 -13.09
N PRO A 645 -14.17 -23.40 -12.51
CA PRO A 645 -13.54 -24.52 -13.22
C PRO A 645 -14.56 -25.63 -13.46
N SER A 646 -14.33 -26.43 -14.49
CA SER A 646 -15.17 -27.59 -14.77
C SER A 646 -15.07 -28.66 -13.68
N THR A 647 -16.20 -29.06 -13.13
CA THR A 647 -16.34 -30.18 -12.19
C THR A 647 -17.15 -31.33 -12.77
N MET A 648 -17.30 -31.40 -14.09
CA MET A 648 -18.10 -32.41 -14.79
C MET A 648 -17.63 -33.84 -14.60
N GLU A 649 -16.33 -34.06 -14.29
CA GLU A 649 -15.78 -35.38 -13.93
C GLU A 649 -16.26 -35.87 -12.55
N ASN A 650 -16.86 -34.99 -11.75
CA ASN A 650 -17.42 -35.36 -10.45
C ASN A 650 -18.75 -36.09 -10.63
N PRO A 651 -19.15 -36.98 -9.70
CA PRO A 651 -20.49 -37.49 -9.61
C PRO A 651 -21.50 -36.37 -9.52
N GLU A 652 -22.71 -36.56 -10.02
CA GLU A 652 -23.72 -35.51 -10.19
C GLU A 652 -23.97 -34.64 -8.92
N GLY A 653 -24.01 -35.27 -7.74
CA GLY A 653 -24.20 -34.55 -6.45
C GLY A 653 -23.03 -33.70 -5.98
N PHE A 654 -21.87 -33.74 -6.69
CA PHE A 654 -20.64 -33.00 -6.36
C PHE A 654 -20.20 -32.07 -7.49
N ARG A 655 -21.09 -31.78 -8.43
CA ARG A 655 -20.82 -30.84 -9.52
C ARG A 655 -21.18 -29.42 -9.12
N MET A 656 -20.34 -28.51 -9.49
CA MET A 656 -20.63 -27.07 -9.40
C MET A 656 -21.22 -26.56 -10.72
N THR A 657 -21.88 -25.41 -10.66
CA THR A 657 -22.25 -24.64 -11.85
C THR A 657 -21.01 -24.14 -12.59
N GLU A 658 -21.13 -23.84 -13.88
CA GLU A 658 -20.00 -23.29 -14.66
C GLU A 658 -19.70 -21.83 -14.33
N GLN A 659 -20.64 -21.15 -13.66
CA GLN A 659 -20.52 -19.75 -13.30
C GLN A 659 -20.99 -19.53 -11.85
N PHE A 660 -20.34 -18.62 -11.15
CA PHE A 660 -20.83 -18.11 -9.88
C PHE A 660 -21.71 -16.86 -10.11
N PRO A 661 -22.72 -16.63 -9.26
CA PRO A 661 -23.61 -15.50 -9.39
C PRO A 661 -22.97 -14.18 -8.98
N SER A 662 -23.54 -13.07 -9.41
CA SER A 662 -23.17 -11.75 -8.91
C SER A 662 -23.53 -11.59 -7.42
N PHE A 663 -22.75 -10.80 -6.71
CA PHE A 663 -22.97 -10.53 -5.29
C PHE A 663 -22.65 -9.08 -4.92
N THR A 664 -23.26 -8.63 -3.82
CA THR A 664 -23.08 -7.26 -3.30
C THR A 664 -22.68 -7.30 -1.84
N ARG A 665 -21.68 -6.50 -1.48
CA ARG A 665 -21.30 -6.21 -0.09
C ARG A 665 -21.61 -4.74 0.22
N VAL A 666 -22.19 -4.49 1.38
CA VAL A 666 -22.46 -3.14 1.88
C VAL A 666 -21.89 -3.03 3.30
N ASN A 667 -21.03 -2.04 3.50
CA ASN A 667 -20.45 -1.71 4.79
C ASN A 667 -20.83 -0.28 5.17
N ALA A 668 -21.06 -0.02 6.46
CA ALA A 668 -21.29 1.33 6.97
C ALA A 668 -20.62 1.55 8.30
N GLN A 669 -20.13 2.76 8.54
CA GLN A 669 -19.53 3.20 9.80
C GLN A 669 -20.01 4.60 10.14
N CYS A 670 -20.27 4.86 11.43
CA CYS A 670 -20.41 6.21 11.95
C CYS A 670 -19.34 6.45 13.02
N THR A 671 -18.66 7.57 12.93
CA THR A 671 -17.59 7.99 13.84
C THR A 671 -17.99 9.27 14.55
N TRP A 672 -17.95 9.25 15.87
CA TRP A 672 -18.08 10.43 16.71
C TRP A 672 -16.69 10.90 17.10
N ARG A 673 -16.35 12.12 16.71
CA ARG A 673 -15.04 12.74 16.96
C ARG A 673 -15.09 13.75 18.07
N THR A 674 -14.15 13.66 18.97
CA THR A 674 -13.87 14.66 19.99
C THR A 674 -12.40 15.12 19.90
N PRO A 675 -11.99 16.19 20.58
CA PRO A 675 -10.59 16.61 20.55
C PRO A 675 -9.60 15.57 21.12
N ALA A 676 -10.05 14.67 22.01
CA ALA A 676 -9.19 13.72 22.71
C ALA A 676 -9.35 12.27 22.18
N PHE A 677 -10.51 11.90 21.65
CA PHE A 677 -10.79 10.55 21.18
C PHE A 677 -11.89 10.52 20.12
N ASP A 678 -11.84 9.49 19.29
CA ASP A 678 -12.90 9.10 18.36
C ASP A 678 -13.54 7.80 18.84
N VAL A 679 -14.87 7.70 18.76
CA VAL A 679 -15.60 6.45 18.92
C VAL A 679 -16.26 6.12 17.59
N TYR A 680 -16.08 4.90 17.12
CA TYR A 680 -16.65 4.45 15.85
C TYR A 680 -17.46 3.17 16.03
N LEU A 681 -18.64 3.16 15.42
CA LEU A 681 -19.56 2.03 15.35
C LEU A 681 -19.83 1.70 13.90
N GLY A 682 -19.73 0.45 13.51
CA GLY A 682 -19.98 0.07 12.15
C GLY A 682 -20.56 -1.32 11.97
N VAL A 683 -20.96 -1.59 10.75
CA VAL A 683 -21.48 -2.88 10.31
C VAL A 683 -20.84 -3.24 8.98
N GLU A 684 -20.20 -4.39 8.93
CA GLU A 684 -19.72 -4.99 7.69
C GLU A 684 -20.70 -6.04 7.18
N ASN A 685 -20.74 -6.22 5.87
CA ASN A 685 -21.63 -7.13 5.19
C ASN A 685 -23.11 -7.01 5.68
N ILE A 686 -23.66 -5.78 5.64
CA ILE A 686 -25.02 -5.47 6.15
C ILE A 686 -26.08 -6.41 5.57
N MET A 687 -25.92 -6.80 4.31
CA MET A 687 -26.86 -7.68 3.61
C MET A 687 -26.70 -9.16 4.01
N ASN A 688 -25.65 -9.51 4.75
CA ASN A 688 -25.30 -10.89 5.12
C ASN A 688 -25.21 -11.81 3.89
N THR A 689 -24.59 -11.32 2.82
CA THR A 689 -24.38 -12.09 1.59
C THR A 689 -23.23 -13.05 1.79
N LEU A 690 -23.48 -14.34 1.67
CA LEU A 690 -22.47 -15.40 1.83
C LEU A 690 -22.40 -16.25 0.57
N GLN A 691 -21.21 -16.80 0.29
CA GLN A 691 -21.05 -17.85 -0.69
C GLN A 691 -21.71 -19.12 -0.18
N SER A 692 -22.66 -19.65 -0.93
CA SER A 692 -23.20 -20.98 -0.68
C SER A 692 -22.25 -22.05 -1.25
N HIS A 693 -22.16 -23.19 -0.62
CA HIS A 693 -21.35 -24.34 -1.08
C HIS A 693 -19.87 -23.96 -1.26
N VAL A 694 -19.25 -23.50 -0.19
CA VAL A 694 -17.82 -23.11 -0.18
C VAL A 694 -16.94 -24.34 -0.34
N VAL A 695 -17.32 -25.47 0.30
CA VAL A 695 -16.59 -26.73 0.27
C VAL A 695 -17.39 -27.80 -0.49
N ILE A 696 -16.75 -28.48 -1.46
CA ILE A 696 -17.30 -29.67 -2.12
C ILE A 696 -16.94 -30.91 -1.28
N SER A 697 -17.91 -31.80 -1.06
CA SER A 697 -17.75 -33.03 -0.25
C SER A 697 -17.23 -32.76 1.17
N PRO A 698 -17.90 -31.85 1.93
CA PRO A 698 -17.46 -31.45 3.27
C PRO A 698 -17.48 -32.63 4.26
N ASP A 699 -18.35 -33.63 4.04
CA ASP A 699 -18.53 -34.86 4.84
C ASP A 699 -17.43 -35.91 4.61
N ARG A 700 -16.57 -35.74 3.62
CA ARG A 700 -15.52 -36.68 3.22
C ARG A 700 -14.19 -35.99 2.98
N PRO A 701 -13.56 -35.41 4.01
CA PRO A 701 -12.38 -34.56 3.85
C PRO A 701 -11.15 -35.28 3.31
N ASN A 702 -11.10 -36.62 3.42
CA ASN A 702 -10.02 -37.46 2.87
C ASN A 702 -10.31 -37.98 1.46
N SER A 703 -11.49 -37.67 0.91
CA SER A 703 -11.86 -38.04 -0.45
C SER A 703 -11.13 -37.21 -1.49
N ASN A 704 -10.86 -37.81 -2.65
CA ASN A 704 -10.36 -37.03 -3.82
C ASN A 704 -11.42 -36.11 -4.44
N LEU A 705 -12.63 -36.04 -3.87
CA LEU A 705 -13.68 -35.11 -4.19
C LEU A 705 -13.62 -33.83 -3.34
N PHE A 706 -12.90 -33.88 -2.23
CA PHE A 706 -12.80 -32.73 -1.32
C PHE A 706 -12.15 -31.53 -2.01
N GLU A 707 -12.84 -30.39 -1.99
CA GLU A 707 -12.39 -29.16 -2.64
C GLU A 707 -12.85 -27.94 -1.85
N GLY A 708 -11.91 -27.19 -1.28
CA GLY A 708 -12.14 -25.98 -0.52
C GLY A 708 -11.36 -24.76 -1.08
N SER A 709 -10.77 -24.87 -2.29
CA SER A 709 -9.99 -23.79 -2.89
C SER A 709 -10.80 -22.89 -3.86
N LEU A 710 -12.09 -23.19 -4.08
CA LEU A 710 -12.92 -22.49 -5.06
C LEU A 710 -13.77 -21.39 -4.42
N VAL A 711 -13.10 -20.41 -3.83
CA VAL A 711 -13.76 -19.25 -3.22
C VAL A 711 -13.85 -18.09 -4.21
N TRP A 712 -15.07 -17.57 -4.39
CA TRP A 712 -15.38 -16.45 -5.27
C TRP A 712 -16.20 -15.34 -4.59
N GLY A 713 -16.79 -15.61 -3.42
CA GLY A 713 -17.72 -14.75 -2.71
C GLY A 713 -17.28 -14.39 -1.30
N MET A 714 -18.22 -13.91 -0.51
CA MET A 714 -18.01 -13.57 0.89
C MET A 714 -18.05 -14.81 1.76
N LEU A 715 -17.12 -14.93 2.69
CA LEU A 715 -17.11 -15.93 3.75
C LEU A 715 -17.53 -15.33 5.08
N ASP A 716 -17.30 -14.03 5.28
CA ASP A 716 -17.59 -13.30 6.51
C ASP A 716 -19.09 -12.97 6.64
N ASN A 717 -19.69 -13.36 7.75
CA ASN A 717 -21.04 -12.99 8.14
C ASN A 717 -21.15 -11.47 8.39
N ARG A 718 -22.40 -10.98 8.59
CA ARG A 718 -22.61 -9.61 9.07
C ARG A 718 -21.88 -9.40 10.39
N MET A 719 -20.96 -8.42 10.43
CA MET A 719 -20.19 -8.08 11.63
C MET A 719 -20.53 -6.68 12.11
N ILE A 720 -21.00 -6.59 13.37
CA ILE A 720 -21.19 -5.32 14.07
C ILE A 720 -19.97 -5.11 14.94
N TYR A 721 -19.35 -3.95 14.86
CA TYR A 721 -18.14 -3.63 15.62
C TYR A 721 -18.22 -2.26 16.27
N LEU A 722 -17.48 -2.12 17.36
CA LEU A 722 -17.27 -0.88 18.09
C LEU A 722 -15.77 -0.69 18.30
N GLY A 723 -15.31 0.53 18.18
CA GLY A 723 -13.93 0.84 18.53
C GLY A 723 -13.76 2.27 19.03
N MET A 724 -12.59 2.50 19.61
CA MET A 724 -12.20 3.79 20.17
C MET A 724 -10.74 4.08 19.81
N ARG A 725 -10.47 5.29 19.35
CA ARG A 725 -9.13 5.83 19.10
C ARG A 725 -8.89 7.02 20.02
N ALA A 726 -7.79 7.03 20.74
CA ALA A 726 -7.38 8.14 21.60
C ALA A 726 -5.97 8.60 21.25
N GLN A 727 -5.73 9.91 21.32
CA GLN A 727 -4.46 10.54 21.01
C GLN A 727 -4.11 11.56 22.11
N PHE A 728 -2.86 11.50 22.61
CA PHE A 728 -2.38 12.32 23.74
C PHE A 728 -1.03 12.98 23.44
#